data_bce0ce06ec756980bcd7ac4ed0713ca2
#
_entry.id   bce0ce06ec756980bcd7ac4ed0713ca2
#
_cell.length_a   1.000
_cell.length_b   1.000
_cell.length_c   1.000
_cell.angle_alpha   90.00
_cell.angle_beta   90.00
_cell.angle_gamma   90.00
#
_symmetry.space_group_name_H-M   'P 1'
#
loop_
_entity.id
_entity.type
_entity.pdbx_description
1 polymer ?
#
loop_
_entity_poly.entity_id
_entity_poly.type
_entity_poly.pdbx_seq_one_letter_code
_entity_poly.pdbx_strand_id
1 'polypeptide(L)'
;MAIACTGIVRLNSLNFIGVGEKFFTASAQHEPSTTTQTNVAFVLSGCADTNYIQVSTTKLSTLLPSLPPTGPVYLEITGILTVDVNWNIPTGSDILFGEASGIDVQAGNFLNATGVDFRGCNDLWRGIHIQSNAYGKFYQCNFSDALYAIDYSNLSYMGIANCEFTNNFVGVRCNNSSDGLGYIYWASDDFQFINNKFVGGYLKNYSGSDSDFDIGGGKTYAGLLLNKISHFVVGGLFSGGVPYQYNNQFKNGIFGILSNESSITVTHSSFGNNVVGLQEIATEAGHFIKVLGGGSKLVDFRTHEYAAINVSGFDKSVLPVDFTSFDVSKEGSDVIVSNTKFISSVYTTPVGIRFEGLKAKDVEIDSNEFVNCLIGIEATGTGGMENYKVTNNTYDYVDYYPGSNAKRFFHLIKSSNYADKVICNNNALEASGNFYAIELFKLKTPEISDNTIQCSLNTQYDQFYGIRLVGCDKAIVSGNIVQGPGDTYAYSKVYSFYATNGNAVCNYSNATYEGMRFDYDSYPSRVYSNHFYEHYNGFVLDYEAIIGVQDNHQNQWYGNPYDGDGALMGLNYLNKMGAKNGSKFYIASSIPVQTNKYWPNYVSYDLPHSNNGVGNWFQSMGTQKPECIPVGENLTDTLHQLSYITEQDRYIAKGDSLRNDAASWGLRWGLYDKLYNAPSLITMDTLTNAFYAHENSGNLGKIFEIKYLIENLKNLPEFTNYRKHHKDIISQKEALTEAELLVHASLTPGAKDTAMQILNTQIAVLDSMLNESQALADDMQLAFSTAQAEMQSIRESLSNMNQIEQNYSIVYGIVIDHLNDTEFSLSQNETDSLYYVAEQCYGTGGRAVLDARHLLRILGLEASYDDDCFIEPRGGGRQYDEEPSTSIDIIYTNPASRLVKYQIKGEYTDGGMEIIIINLTGNVVGRELLTKNKGEFDISSLSSGLYMLVCRVGKEIATHKLVVQY
;
A
#
# COMPACT_ATOMS: atom_id res chain seq x y z
N MET A 1 -13.90 -42.60 -5.75
CA MET A 1 -15.14 -42.93 -5.00
C MET A 1 -15.78 -41.62 -4.59
N ALA A 2 -16.92 -41.27 -5.15
CA ALA A 2 -17.61 -40.04 -4.80
C ALA A 2 -18.35 -40.24 -3.47
N ILE A 3 -17.87 -39.63 -2.39
CA ILE A 3 -18.60 -39.57 -1.13
C ILE A 3 -19.51 -38.38 -1.21
N ALA A 4 -20.77 -38.59 -1.47
CA ALA A 4 -21.80 -37.55 -1.30
C ALA A 4 -22.08 -37.42 0.19
N CYS A 5 -21.27 -36.66 0.90
CA CYS A 5 -21.51 -36.30 2.29
C CYS A 5 -22.01 -34.86 2.37
N THR A 6 -23.23 -34.65 2.84
CA THR A 6 -23.79 -33.38 3.26
C THR A 6 -23.39 -33.03 4.69
N GLY A 7 -22.19 -33.40 5.15
CA GLY A 7 -21.69 -33.07 6.48
C GLY A 7 -20.17 -33.22 6.57
N ILE A 8 -19.51 -32.34 7.34
CA ILE A 8 -18.07 -32.39 7.63
C ILE A 8 -17.85 -33.42 8.76
N VAL A 9 -17.19 -34.52 8.48
CA VAL A 9 -16.71 -35.45 9.50
C VAL A 9 -15.31 -34.97 9.91
N ARG A 10 -15.17 -34.45 11.13
CA ARG A 10 -13.86 -34.15 11.71
C ARG A 10 -13.35 -35.40 12.46
N LEU A 11 -12.25 -35.94 12.02
CA LEU A 11 -11.51 -37.01 12.72
C LEU A 11 -10.44 -36.31 13.60
N ASN A 12 -10.64 -36.25 14.91
CA ASN A 12 -9.65 -35.76 15.86
C ASN A 12 -8.65 -36.86 16.19
N SER A 13 -7.39 -36.67 15.83
CA SER A 13 -6.22 -37.49 16.13
C SER A 13 -6.36 -39.02 15.80
N LEU A 14 -5.84 -39.36 14.62
CA LEU A 14 -5.60 -40.78 14.25
C LEU A 14 -4.12 -41.07 14.42
N ASN A 15 -3.77 -41.89 15.41
CA ASN A 15 -2.40 -42.40 15.56
C ASN A 15 -2.26 -43.70 14.78
N PHE A 16 -1.44 -43.69 13.74
CA PHE A 16 -1.10 -44.92 12.99
C PHE A 16 0.22 -45.49 13.50
N ILE A 17 0.20 -46.76 13.87
CA ILE A 17 1.41 -47.47 14.26
C ILE A 17 1.63 -48.60 13.23
N GLY A 18 2.67 -48.43 12.39
CA GLY A 18 3.10 -49.45 11.41
C GLY A 18 2.44 -49.33 10.02
N VAL A 19 3.04 -50.01 9.06
CA VAL A 19 2.61 -50.11 7.66
C VAL A 19 1.60 -51.22 7.49
N GLY A 20 0.58 -51.05 6.69
CA GLY A 20 -0.44 -52.06 6.36
C GLY A 20 -1.85 -51.50 6.23
N GLU A 21 -2.76 -52.38 5.80
CA GLU A 21 -4.20 -52.04 5.74
C GLU A 21 -4.75 -51.72 7.13
N LYS A 22 -5.36 -50.57 7.28
CA LYS A 22 -6.04 -50.12 8.49
C LYS A 22 -7.51 -49.92 8.21
N PHE A 23 -8.34 -50.56 9.00
CA PHE A 23 -9.80 -50.44 8.93
C PHE A 23 -10.29 -49.53 10.03
N PHE A 24 -11.09 -48.53 9.67
CA PHE A 24 -11.76 -47.65 10.61
C PHE A 24 -13.26 -47.84 10.52
N THR A 25 -13.89 -47.88 11.67
CA THR A 25 -15.34 -47.80 11.75
C THR A 25 -15.70 -46.38 12.13
N ALA A 26 -16.22 -45.61 11.21
CA ALA A 26 -16.77 -44.29 11.49
C ALA A 26 -18.29 -44.42 11.72
N SER A 27 -18.77 -44.05 12.91
CA SER A 27 -20.20 -43.95 13.19
C SER A 27 -20.60 -42.49 13.08
N ALA A 28 -21.47 -42.16 12.14
CA ALA A 28 -22.12 -40.84 12.05
C ALA A 28 -23.51 -40.93 12.67
N GLN A 29 -23.79 -40.19 13.71
CA GLN A 29 -25.14 -39.95 14.22
C GLN A 29 -25.80 -38.81 13.43
N HIS A 30 -26.82 -39.11 12.69
CA HIS A 30 -27.75 -38.15 12.15
C HIS A 30 -29.06 -38.29 12.90
N GLU A 31 -29.53 -37.19 13.42
CA GLU A 31 -30.81 -37.11 14.15
C GLU A 31 -32.02 -37.63 13.31
N PRO A 32 -33.02 -38.28 13.91
CA PRO A 32 -32.94 -39.07 15.13
C PRO A 32 -33.02 -40.54 14.80
N SER A 33 -32.10 -41.33 15.18
CA SER A 33 -32.22 -42.82 15.33
C SER A 33 -31.63 -43.75 14.29
N THR A 34 -30.84 -43.37 13.33
CA THR A 34 -30.11 -44.39 12.54
C THR A 34 -28.60 -44.20 12.60
N THR A 35 -27.93 -45.07 13.30
CA THR A 35 -26.47 -45.15 13.27
C THR A 35 -26.07 -45.95 12.00
N THR A 36 -25.54 -45.26 11.00
CA THR A 36 -24.96 -45.92 9.85
C THR A 36 -23.46 -46.09 10.11
N GLN A 37 -23.06 -47.36 10.26
CA GLN A 37 -21.64 -47.70 10.34
C GLN A 37 -21.11 -47.92 8.91
N THR A 38 -20.16 -47.11 8.52
CA THR A 38 -19.44 -47.30 7.26
C THR A 38 -17.99 -47.62 7.57
N ASN A 39 -17.57 -48.81 7.19
CA ASN A 39 -16.18 -49.17 7.25
C ASN A 39 -15.47 -48.57 6.03
N VAL A 40 -14.55 -47.64 6.28
CA VAL A 40 -13.72 -47.07 5.23
C VAL A 40 -12.32 -47.67 5.38
N ALA A 41 -11.91 -48.47 4.39
CA ALA A 41 -10.55 -48.95 4.32
C ALA A 41 -9.65 -47.91 3.66
N PHE A 42 -8.65 -47.45 4.37
CA PHE A 42 -7.56 -46.66 3.81
C PHE A 42 -6.36 -47.59 3.61
N VAL A 43 -5.94 -47.72 2.37
CA VAL A 43 -4.64 -48.36 2.07
C VAL A 43 -3.58 -47.27 2.28
N LEU A 44 -2.85 -47.34 3.37
CA LEU A 44 -1.61 -46.61 3.52
C LEU A 44 -0.58 -47.39 2.67
N SER A 45 -0.31 -46.89 1.44
CA SER A 45 0.87 -47.35 0.72
C SER A 45 2.07 -46.91 1.56
N GLY A 46 2.71 -47.84 2.24
CA GLY A 46 4.04 -47.60 2.76
C GLY A 46 4.96 -47.30 1.58
N CYS A 47 6.05 -46.57 1.81
CA CYS A 47 7.06 -46.35 0.79
C CYS A 47 7.71 -47.64 0.27
N ALA A 48 7.60 -48.72 0.94
CA ALA A 48 8.16 -50.00 0.52
C ALA A 48 7.24 -50.72 -0.50
N ASP A 49 7.19 -50.20 -1.73
CA ASP A 49 6.71 -51.02 -2.85
C ASP A 49 7.88 -51.92 -3.28
N THR A 50 7.66 -53.20 -3.31
CA THR A 50 8.67 -54.22 -3.66
C THR A 50 9.21 -54.10 -5.08
N ASN A 51 8.64 -53.22 -5.88
CA ASN A 51 9.05 -52.99 -7.25
C ASN A 51 10.10 -51.87 -7.42
N TYR A 52 10.46 -51.12 -6.35
CA TYR A 52 11.43 -50.01 -6.39
C TYR A 52 12.82 -50.51 -6.00
N ILE A 53 13.83 -49.98 -6.72
CA ILE A 53 15.23 -50.16 -6.36
C ILE A 53 15.54 -49.27 -5.18
N GLN A 54 15.93 -49.86 -4.06
CA GLN A 54 16.28 -49.14 -2.84
C GLN A 54 17.65 -48.50 -3.00
N VAL A 55 17.72 -47.17 -2.76
CA VAL A 55 18.94 -46.37 -2.90
C VAL A 55 19.23 -45.62 -1.61
N SER A 56 20.27 -45.97 -0.91
CA SER A 56 20.82 -45.19 0.20
C SER A 56 21.76 -44.11 -0.32
N THR A 57 22.46 -43.40 0.56
CA THR A 57 23.46 -42.40 0.14
C THR A 57 24.52 -42.98 -0.75
N THR A 58 24.59 -42.56 -2.01
CA THR A 58 25.50 -43.14 -3.02
C THR A 58 25.72 -42.13 -4.18
N LYS A 59 26.65 -42.53 -5.08
CA LYS A 59 26.89 -41.81 -6.32
C LYS A 59 26.16 -42.45 -7.50
N LEU A 60 25.70 -41.63 -8.43
CA LEU A 60 25.03 -42.12 -9.63
C LEU A 60 25.94 -43.02 -10.46
N SER A 61 27.23 -42.67 -10.62
CA SER A 61 28.20 -43.49 -11.33
C SER A 61 28.30 -44.92 -10.80
N THR A 62 28.06 -45.11 -9.51
CA THR A 62 28.03 -46.44 -8.87
C THR A 62 26.68 -47.15 -9.08
N LEU A 63 25.58 -46.39 -9.14
CA LEU A 63 24.22 -46.91 -9.27
C LEU A 63 23.87 -47.29 -10.71
N LEU A 64 24.34 -46.54 -11.70
CA LEU A 64 23.97 -46.68 -13.12
C LEU A 64 24.10 -48.14 -13.65
N PRO A 65 25.17 -48.92 -13.33
CA PRO A 65 25.24 -50.30 -13.80
C PRO A 65 24.13 -51.24 -13.32
N SER A 66 23.43 -50.87 -12.24
CA SER A 66 22.32 -51.63 -11.67
C SER A 66 20.94 -51.19 -12.18
N LEU A 67 20.88 -50.06 -12.90
CA LEU A 67 19.64 -49.55 -13.46
C LEU A 67 19.29 -50.23 -14.79
N PRO A 68 18.00 -50.34 -15.13
CA PRO A 68 17.58 -50.84 -16.43
C PRO A 68 18.24 -50.02 -17.56
N PRO A 69 18.84 -50.64 -18.56
CA PRO A 69 19.50 -49.92 -19.64
C PRO A 69 18.51 -49.17 -20.56
N THR A 70 17.26 -49.52 -20.52
CA THR A 70 16.16 -48.90 -21.29
C THR A 70 14.87 -48.95 -20.49
N GLY A 71 13.99 -47.93 -20.70
CA GLY A 71 12.68 -47.87 -20.04
C GLY A 71 12.69 -47.13 -18.72
N PRO A 72 11.51 -46.91 -18.11
CA PRO A 72 11.35 -46.22 -16.84
C PRO A 72 12.15 -46.84 -15.69
N VAL A 73 12.65 -46.02 -14.79
CA VAL A 73 13.29 -46.42 -13.54
C VAL A 73 12.39 -46.13 -12.35
N TYR A 74 12.32 -47.07 -11.41
CA TYR A 74 11.53 -46.95 -10.17
C TYR A 74 12.52 -47.01 -9.01
N LEU A 75 12.77 -45.84 -8.37
CA LEU A 75 13.76 -45.72 -7.30
C LEU A 75 13.08 -45.29 -6.00
N GLU A 76 13.47 -45.88 -4.90
CA GLU A 76 13.20 -45.36 -3.56
C GLU A 76 14.51 -44.89 -2.94
N ILE A 77 14.70 -43.57 -2.83
CA ILE A 77 15.89 -42.93 -2.32
C ILE A 77 15.70 -42.62 -0.82
N THR A 78 16.48 -43.26 0.03
CA THR A 78 16.42 -43.11 1.51
C THR A 78 17.61 -42.29 2.06
N GLY A 79 18.44 -41.70 1.20
CA GLY A 79 19.58 -40.86 1.53
C GLY A 79 19.83 -39.83 0.44
N ILE A 80 21.08 -39.47 0.20
CA ILE A 80 21.43 -38.49 -0.84
C ILE A 80 22.03 -39.24 -2.05
N LEU A 81 21.36 -39.11 -3.22
CA LEU A 81 21.89 -39.56 -4.49
C LEU A 81 22.71 -38.43 -5.15
N THR A 82 24.00 -38.59 -5.21
CA THR A 82 24.91 -37.62 -5.85
C THR A 82 25.02 -37.90 -7.34
N VAL A 83 24.60 -36.97 -8.17
CA VAL A 83 24.75 -36.97 -9.63
C VAL A 83 26.14 -36.47 -9.99
N ASP A 84 27.09 -37.40 -10.05
CA ASP A 84 28.50 -37.16 -10.37
C ASP A 84 28.85 -37.48 -11.85
N VAL A 85 27.85 -37.85 -12.62
CA VAL A 85 27.89 -38.07 -14.08
C VAL A 85 26.57 -37.59 -14.67
N ASN A 86 26.59 -37.25 -15.95
CA ASN A 86 25.40 -36.76 -16.65
C ASN A 86 24.25 -37.81 -16.62
N TRP A 87 23.05 -37.37 -16.24
CA TRP A 87 21.92 -38.26 -16.13
C TRP A 87 20.69 -37.74 -16.90
N ASN A 88 20.23 -38.55 -17.81
CA ASN A 88 18.90 -38.41 -18.43
C ASN A 88 17.99 -39.43 -17.79
N ILE A 89 17.05 -39.04 -16.97
CA ILE A 89 16.05 -39.93 -16.37
C ILE A 89 15.06 -40.34 -17.47
N PRO A 90 14.85 -41.64 -17.69
CA PRO A 90 13.88 -42.07 -18.69
C PRO A 90 12.46 -41.61 -18.40
N THR A 91 11.72 -41.27 -19.44
CA THR A 91 10.31 -40.85 -19.36
C THR A 91 9.44 -41.95 -18.70
N GLY A 92 8.53 -41.52 -17.84
CA GLY A 92 7.63 -42.40 -17.08
C GLY A 92 8.27 -43.05 -15.85
N SER A 93 9.49 -42.60 -15.47
CA SER A 93 10.11 -43.02 -14.20
C SER A 93 9.38 -42.39 -12.99
N ASP A 94 9.46 -43.12 -11.87
CA ASP A 94 8.88 -42.69 -10.58
C ASP A 94 9.97 -42.81 -9.50
N ILE A 95 10.25 -41.67 -8.87
CA ILE A 95 11.30 -41.53 -7.86
C ILE A 95 10.65 -41.20 -6.51
N LEU A 96 10.66 -42.15 -5.60
CA LEU A 96 10.19 -42.02 -4.23
C LEU A 96 11.31 -41.56 -3.32
N PHE A 97 10.99 -40.70 -2.38
CA PHE A 97 11.95 -40.19 -1.43
C PHE A 97 11.52 -40.49 0.01
N GLY A 98 12.42 -41.04 0.78
CA GLY A 98 12.30 -41.13 2.24
C GLY A 98 12.51 -39.73 2.89
N GLU A 99 12.34 -39.71 4.18
CA GLU A 99 12.52 -38.52 5.01
C GLU A 99 13.91 -37.91 4.81
N ALA A 100 13.97 -36.58 4.61
CA ALA A 100 15.19 -35.81 4.42
C ALA A 100 16.14 -36.30 3.31
N SER A 101 15.70 -37.25 2.47
CA SER A 101 16.46 -37.73 1.33
C SER A 101 16.36 -36.77 0.13
N GLY A 102 17.26 -36.91 -0.84
CA GLY A 102 17.25 -36.02 -2.00
C GLY A 102 18.29 -36.36 -3.07
N ILE A 103 18.38 -35.51 -4.07
CA ILE A 103 19.35 -35.59 -5.17
C ILE A 103 20.26 -34.36 -5.11
N ASP A 104 21.57 -34.57 -5.30
CA ASP A 104 22.59 -33.52 -5.35
C ASP A 104 23.34 -33.57 -6.68
N VAL A 105 23.12 -32.57 -7.57
CA VAL A 105 23.73 -32.53 -8.89
C VAL A 105 25.02 -31.71 -8.80
N GLN A 106 26.14 -32.40 -9.00
CA GLN A 106 27.47 -31.79 -8.89
C GLN A 106 27.80 -30.89 -10.08
N ALA A 107 28.66 -29.91 -9.83
CA ALA A 107 29.17 -28.98 -10.83
C ALA A 107 29.69 -29.70 -12.08
N GLY A 108 29.37 -29.17 -13.25
CA GLY A 108 29.75 -29.71 -14.55
C GLY A 108 28.88 -30.87 -15.05
N ASN A 109 27.95 -31.36 -14.24
CA ASN A 109 27.02 -32.45 -14.64
C ASN A 109 25.62 -31.90 -14.90
N PHE A 110 24.81 -32.69 -15.56
CA PHE A 110 23.40 -32.37 -15.77
C PHE A 110 22.45 -33.44 -15.26
N LEU A 111 21.27 -33.02 -14.83
CA LEU A 111 20.11 -33.83 -14.59
C LEU A 111 18.98 -33.38 -15.52
N ASN A 112 18.62 -34.26 -16.48
CA ASN A 112 17.47 -34.04 -17.36
C ASN A 112 16.35 -35.02 -17.03
N ALA A 113 15.13 -34.53 -16.85
CA ALA A 113 13.97 -35.34 -16.62
C ALA A 113 12.82 -34.89 -17.51
N THR A 114 12.13 -35.85 -18.13
CA THR A 114 10.92 -35.58 -18.92
C THR A 114 9.84 -36.57 -18.54
N GLY A 115 8.68 -36.05 -18.07
CA GLY A 115 7.55 -36.92 -17.65
C GLY A 115 7.92 -37.86 -16.50
N VAL A 116 8.58 -37.34 -15.47
CA VAL A 116 9.04 -38.10 -14.29
C VAL A 116 8.28 -37.60 -13.05
N ASP A 117 7.88 -38.52 -12.18
CA ASP A 117 7.27 -38.22 -10.90
C ASP A 117 8.33 -38.25 -9.78
N PHE A 118 8.43 -37.14 -9.02
CA PHE A 118 9.27 -37.00 -7.84
C PHE A 118 8.39 -36.75 -6.62
N ARG A 119 8.34 -37.67 -5.68
CA ARG A 119 7.40 -37.57 -4.58
C ARG A 119 7.93 -38.10 -3.25
N GLY A 120 7.60 -37.38 -2.18
CA GLY A 120 7.88 -37.81 -0.81
C GLY A 120 6.94 -38.88 -0.33
N CYS A 121 7.46 -39.81 0.46
CA CYS A 121 6.67 -40.87 1.06
C CYS A 121 5.78 -40.39 2.22
N ASN A 122 6.27 -40.45 3.46
CA ASN A 122 5.51 -40.14 4.66
C ASN A 122 5.72 -38.69 5.13
N ASP A 123 6.92 -38.20 4.91
CA ASP A 123 7.37 -36.85 5.31
C ASP A 123 7.87 -36.05 4.11
N LEU A 124 8.21 -34.80 4.30
CA LEU A 124 8.84 -33.99 3.26
C LEU A 124 10.24 -34.54 2.98
N TRP A 125 10.56 -34.71 1.71
CA TRP A 125 11.91 -34.95 1.27
C TRP A 125 12.67 -33.64 1.03
N ARG A 126 14.02 -33.72 1.05
CA ARG A 126 14.87 -32.53 0.96
C ARG A 126 14.71 -31.76 -0.34
N GLY A 127 14.65 -32.46 -1.48
CA GLY A 127 14.55 -31.87 -2.82
C GLY A 127 15.71 -32.27 -3.72
N ILE A 128 15.76 -31.61 -4.90
CA ILE A 128 16.84 -31.74 -5.89
C ILE A 128 17.67 -30.47 -5.83
N HIS A 129 18.91 -30.57 -5.36
CA HIS A 129 19.84 -29.47 -5.29
C HIS A 129 20.74 -29.46 -6.54
N ILE A 130 20.77 -28.33 -7.25
CA ILE A 130 21.58 -28.08 -8.44
C ILE A 130 22.71 -27.14 -8.04
N GLN A 131 23.92 -27.67 -7.95
CA GLN A 131 25.09 -26.89 -7.57
C GLN A 131 25.48 -25.85 -8.62
N SER A 132 26.32 -24.91 -8.25
CA SER A 132 26.90 -23.92 -9.16
C SER A 132 27.57 -24.63 -10.37
N ASN A 133 27.36 -24.12 -11.59
CA ASN A 133 27.81 -24.71 -12.85
C ASN A 133 27.24 -26.10 -13.16
N ALA A 134 26.18 -26.53 -12.47
CA ALA A 134 25.41 -27.72 -12.83
C ALA A 134 24.13 -27.35 -13.59
N TYR A 135 23.56 -28.32 -14.30
CA TYR A 135 22.35 -28.13 -15.10
C TYR A 135 21.18 -28.96 -14.54
N GLY A 136 20.02 -28.34 -14.38
CA GLY A 136 18.76 -29.02 -14.07
C GLY A 136 17.71 -28.70 -15.11
N LYS A 137 17.24 -29.69 -15.85
CA LYS A 137 16.18 -29.55 -16.85
C LYS A 137 15.03 -30.47 -16.55
N PHE A 138 13.83 -29.90 -16.39
CA PHE A 138 12.62 -30.61 -16.06
C PHE A 138 11.49 -30.22 -17.00
N TYR A 139 10.93 -31.18 -17.67
CA TYR A 139 9.83 -31.02 -18.61
C TYR A 139 8.70 -32.00 -18.31
N GLN A 140 7.48 -31.51 -18.12
CA GLN A 140 6.30 -32.33 -17.81
C GLN A 140 6.51 -33.27 -16.59
N CYS A 141 7.26 -32.79 -15.58
CA CYS A 141 7.51 -33.50 -14.36
C CYS A 141 6.56 -33.11 -13.24
N ASN A 142 6.30 -34.01 -12.31
CA ASN A 142 5.53 -33.72 -11.11
C ASN A 142 6.42 -33.82 -9.88
N PHE A 143 6.28 -32.84 -8.98
CA PHE A 143 7.03 -32.74 -7.74
C PHE A 143 6.05 -32.59 -6.57
N SER A 144 6.10 -33.52 -5.61
CA SER A 144 5.23 -33.41 -4.44
C SER A 144 5.95 -33.73 -3.13
N ASP A 145 5.49 -33.06 -2.10
CA ASP A 145 5.90 -33.27 -0.71
C ASP A 145 7.41 -33.03 -0.46
N ALA A 146 8.00 -32.03 -1.08
CA ALA A 146 9.39 -31.65 -0.88
C ALA A 146 9.52 -30.45 0.06
N LEU A 147 10.68 -30.36 0.73
CA LEU A 147 11.12 -29.13 1.39
C LEU A 147 11.41 -28.04 0.33
N TYR A 148 12.35 -28.29 -0.55
CA TYR A 148 12.62 -27.48 -1.73
C TYR A 148 12.59 -28.40 -2.94
N ALA A 149 11.49 -28.44 -3.70
CA ALA A 149 11.38 -29.46 -4.75
C ALA A 149 12.56 -29.39 -5.73
N ILE A 150 12.94 -28.16 -6.15
CA ILE A 150 14.17 -27.91 -6.88
C ILE A 150 14.85 -26.68 -6.28
N ASP A 151 16.13 -26.81 -5.96
CA ASP A 151 16.98 -25.79 -5.35
C ASP A 151 18.18 -25.47 -6.24
N TYR A 152 18.20 -24.31 -6.85
CA TYR A 152 19.27 -23.83 -7.73
C TYR A 152 20.23 -22.93 -6.97
N SER A 153 21.50 -23.31 -6.93
CA SER A 153 22.57 -22.45 -6.46
C SER A 153 22.94 -21.38 -7.49
N ASN A 154 23.57 -20.31 -7.02
CA ASN A 154 24.16 -19.28 -7.89
C ASN A 154 25.00 -19.89 -9.02
N LEU A 155 24.93 -19.31 -10.22
CA LEU A 155 25.61 -19.75 -11.44
C LEU A 155 25.20 -21.15 -11.94
N SER A 156 24.11 -21.69 -11.52
CA SER A 156 23.52 -22.91 -12.07
C SER A 156 22.67 -22.63 -13.33
N TYR A 157 22.37 -23.70 -14.08
CA TYR A 157 21.58 -23.65 -15.30
C TYR A 157 20.21 -24.27 -15.09
N MET A 158 19.16 -23.50 -15.34
CA MET A 158 17.75 -23.85 -15.11
C MET A 158 17.00 -24.07 -16.42
N GLY A 159 16.13 -25.09 -16.41
CA GLY A 159 15.06 -25.26 -17.40
C GLY A 159 13.88 -25.96 -16.75
N ILE A 160 12.74 -25.25 -16.57
CA ILE A 160 11.54 -25.81 -15.96
C ILE A 160 10.35 -25.42 -16.82
N ALA A 161 9.74 -26.40 -17.46
CA ALA A 161 8.57 -26.15 -18.30
C ALA A 161 7.51 -27.24 -18.17
N ASN A 162 6.24 -26.84 -18.13
CA ASN A 162 5.09 -27.74 -18.03
C ASN A 162 5.10 -28.66 -16.81
N CYS A 163 5.73 -28.23 -15.70
CA CYS A 163 5.84 -29.04 -14.47
C CYS A 163 4.72 -28.70 -13.48
N GLU A 164 4.36 -29.68 -12.65
CA GLU A 164 3.42 -29.49 -11.54
C GLU A 164 4.12 -29.68 -10.19
N PHE A 165 3.93 -28.74 -9.29
CA PHE A 165 4.48 -28.72 -7.93
C PHE A 165 3.33 -28.73 -6.93
N THR A 166 3.20 -29.79 -6.13
CA THR A 166 2.06 -29.98 -5.24
C THR A 166 2.50 -30.21 -3.80
N ASN A 167 1.97 -29.42 -2.86
CA ASN A 167 2.24 -29.58 -1.42
C ASN A 167 3.74 -29.53 -1.05
N ASN A 168 4.54 -28.82 -1.81
CA ASN A 168 5.93 -28.57 -1.43
C ASN A 168 5.98 -27.39 -0.47
N PHE A 169 6.97 -27.36 0.44
CA PHE A 169 7.19 -26.15 1.27
C PHE A 169 7.60 -25.00 0.37
N VAL A 170 8.59 -25.19 -0.49
CA VAL A 170 8.91 -24.32 -1.61
C VAL A 170 8.97 -25.13 -2.90
N GLY A 171 8.29 -24.68 -3.94
CA GLY A 171 8.31 -25.34 -5.24
C GLY A 171 9.69 -25.25 -5.90
N VAL A 172 10.13 -24.01 -6.19
CA VAL A 172 11.46 -23.74 -6.75
C VAL A 172 12.15 -22.67 -5.92
N ARG A 173 13.37 -22.94 -5.50
CA ARG A 173 14.24 -21.98 -4.84
C ARG A 173 15.43 -21.65 -5.75
N CYS A 174 15.72 -20.35 -5.91
CA CYS A 174 16.96 -19.85 -6.50
C CYS A 174 17.70 -19.12 -5.41
N ASN A 175 18.85 -19.62 -4.98
CA ASN A 175 19.52 -19.13 -3.78
C ASN A 175 20.97 -18.75 -4.07
N ASN A 176 21.30 -17.52 -3.71
CA ASN A 176 22.69 -17.08 -3.63
C ASN A 176 23.07 -16.90 -2.16
N SER A 177 24.00 -17.69 -1.69
CA SER A 177 24.54 -17.63 -0.31
C SER A 177 25.78 -16.74 -0.18
N SER A 178 26.27 -16.14 -1.27
CA SER A 178 27.41 -15.22 -1.25
C SER A 178 26.98 -13.78 -1.01
N ASP A 179 27.96 -12.89 -0.71
CA ASP A 179 27.71 -11.45 -0.44
C ASP A 179 27.41 -10.71 -1.72
N GLY A 180 27.27 -11.05 -2.82
CA GLY A 180 26.86 -10.34 -4.04
C GLY A 180 25.54 -10.83 -4.58
N LEU A 181 25.10 -10.28 -5.69
CA LEU A 181 23.95 -10.79 -6.42
C LEU A 181 24.29 -12.04 -7.21
N GLY A 182 23.40 -13.00 -7.19
CA GLY A 182 23.54 -14.26 -7.90
C GLY A 182 22.92 -14.23 -9.29
N TYR A 183 23.29 -15.22 -10.08
CA TYR A 183 22.78 -15.42 -11.44
C TYR A 183 22.30 -16.85 -11.61
N ILE A 184 21.15 -17.01 -12.26
CA ILE A 184 20.64 -18.29 -12.70
C ILE A 184 20.55 -18.25 -14.22
N TYR A 185 21.28 -19.13 -14.91
CA TYR A 185 21.28 -19.17 -16.36
C TYR A 185 20.17 -20.05 -16.91
N TRP A 186 19.62 -19.69 -18.05
CA TRP A 186 18.70 -20.58 -18.75
C TRP A 186 19.47 -21.72 -19.45
N ALA A 187 18.98 -22.92 -19.25
CA ALA A 187 19.65 -24.11 -19.80
C ALA A 187 19.48 -24.25 -21.32
N SER A 188 18.44 -23.69 -21.91
CA SER A 188 18.20 -23.56 -23.35
C SER A 188 16.95 -22.70 -23.62
N ASP A 189 16.79 -22.22 -24.86
CA ASP A 189 15.66 -21.37 -25.26
C ASP A 189 14.30 -22.04 -25.10
N ASP A 190 14.24 -23.38 -25.27
CA ASP A 190 13.00 -24.15 -25.18
C ASP A 190 12.60 -24.47 -23.71
N PHE A 191 13.49 -24.21 -22.74
CA PHE A 191 13.31 -24.59 -21.33
C PHE A 191 13.50 -23.40 -20.41
N GLN A 192 12.64 -22.42 -20.54
CA GLN A 192 12.53 -21.31 -19.62
C GLN A 192 11.48 -21.63 -18.54
N PHE A 193 11.30 -20.75 -17.55
CA PHE A 193 10.32 -20.90 -16.49
C PHE A 193 8.90 -20.62 -17.01
N ILE A 194 8.29 -21.62 -17.70
CA ILE A 194 7.02 -21.45 -18.41
C ILE A 194 6.02 -22.60 -18.14
N ASN A 195 4.77 -22.25 -18.09
CA ASN A 195 3.62 -23.16 -17.98
C ASN A 195 3.72 -24.14 -16.79
N ASN A 196 4.25 -23.67 -15.67
CA ASN A 196 4.38 -24.44 -14.46
C ASN A 196 3.19 -24.21 -13.54
N LYS A 197 2.81 -25.20 -12.75
CA LYS A 197 1.68 -25.15 -11.86
C LYS A 197 2.13 -25.43 -10.43
N PHE A 198 1.98 -24.46 -9.55
CA PHE A 198 2.27 -24.54 -8.14
C PHE A 198 0.96 -24.56 -7.36
N VAL A 199 0.71 -25.64 -6.63
CA VAL A 199 -0.52 -25.85 -5.86
C VAL A 199 -0.15 -26.16 -4.42
N GLY A 200 -0.38 -25.18 -3.56
CA GLY A 200 -0.15 -25.34 -2.13
C GLY A 200 -1.25 -26.18 -1.46
N GLY A 201 -0.90 -26.74 -0.33
CA GLY A 201 -1.80 -27.50 0.53
C GLY A 201 -1.20 -27.63 1.93
N TYR A 202 -1.74 -28.56 2.71
CA TYR A 202 -1.18 -28.91 4.01
C TYR A 202 0.08 -29.75 3.83
N LEU A 203 1.15 -29.35 4.49
CA LEU A 203 2.45 -29.97 4.38
C LEU A 203 2.56 -31.18 5.31
N LYS A 204 3.32 -32.17 4.88
CA LYS A 204 3.83 -33.23 5.73
C LYS A 204 4.91 -32.68 6.69
N ASN A 205 5.30 -33.46 7.67
CA ASN A 205 6.38 -33.08 8.58
C ASN A 205 7.73 -33.13 7.88
N TYR A 206 8.70 -32.43 8.43
CA TYR A 206 10.12 -32.51 8.05
C TYR A 206 10.98 -32.65 9.29
N SER A 207 11.85 -33.68 9.33
CA SER A 207 12.70 -33.96 10.49
C SER A 207 14.19 -33.74 10.20
N GLY A 208 14.54 -33.28 8.99
CA GLY A 208 15.90 -32.97 8.63
C GLY A 208 16.43 -31.73 9.37
N SER A 209 17.74 -31.70 9.65
CA SER A 209 18.40 -30.60 10.33
C SER A 209 18.74 -29.40 9.44
N ASP A 210 18.42 -29.47 8.18
CA ASP A 210 18.73 -28.50 7.13
C ASP A 210 17.51 -27.61 6.75
N SER A 211 16.44 -27.64 7.55
CA SER A 211 15.39 -26.65 7.41
C SER A 211 15.66 -25.44 8.30
N ASP A 212 15.66 -24.28 7.70
CA ASP A 212 15.72 -23.00 8.40
C ASP A 212 14.37 -22.65 9.09
N PHE A 213 13.38 -23.57 9.07
CA PHE A 213 12.01 -23.29 9.46
C PHE A 213 11.36 -24.44 10.23
N ASP A 214 10.52 -24.13 11.20
CA ASP A 214 9.58 -25.10 11.81
C ASP A 214 8.38 -25.32 10.88
N ILE A 215 8.40 -26.44 10.15
CA ILE A 215 7.43 -26.72 9.07
C ILE A 215 6.21 -27.51 9.56
N GLY A 216 6.12 -27.84 10.82
CA GLY A 216 5.11 -28.72 11.38
C GLY A 216 3.65 -28.35 11.05
N GLY A 217 3.03 -29.03 10.06
CA GLY A 217 1.60 -28.91 9.73
C GLY A 217 1.16 -27.62 9.05
N GLY A 218 2.12 -26.81 8.55
CA GLY A 218 1.89 -25.53 7.91
C GLY A 218 1.34 -25.61 6.48
N LYS A 219 1.09 -24.44 5.86
CA LYS A 219 0.76 -24.30 4.45
C LYS A 219 2.05 -24.24 3.62
N THR A 220 1.97 -24.55 2.32
CA THR A 220 3.02 -24.24 1.33
C THR A 220 3.49 -22.81 1.49
N TYR A 221 4.81 -22.61 1.63
CA TYR A 221 5.40 -21.31 1.90
C TYR A 221 5.47 -20.44 0.64
N ALA A 222 6.14 -20.94 -0.42
CA ALA A 222 6.21 -20.23 -1.69
C ALA A 222 6.20 -21.18 -2.90
N GLY A 223 5.56 -20.74 -3.98
CA GLY A 223 5.70 -21.42 -5.26
C GLY A 223 7.11 -21.23 -5.85
N LEU A 224 7.57 -19.99 -5.90
CA LEU A 224 8.93 -19.60 -6.29
C LEU A 224 9.54 -18.72 -5.20
N LEU A 225 10.75 -19.04 -4.77
CA LEU A 225 11.56 -18.24 -3.86
C LEU A 225 12.84 -17.79 -4.57
N LEU A 226 13.05 -16.50 -4.67
CA LEU A 226 14.28 -15.89 -5.17
C LEU A 226 15.00 -15.25 -3.99
N ASN A 227 16.29 -15.54 -3.82
CA ASN A 227 17.12 -14.95 -2.78
C ASN A 227 18.42 -14.43 -3.37
N LYS A 228 18.59 -13.10 -3.35
CA LYS A 228 19.76 -12.39 -3.89
C LYS A 228 20.06 -12.74 -5.36
N ILE A 229 19.04 -12.77 -6.21
CA ILE A 229 19.16 -13.01 -7.65
C ILE A 229 19.08 -11.69 -8.40
N SER A 230 20.05 -11.41 -9.27
CA SER A 230 20.18 -10.12 -9.97
C SER A 230 18.95 -9.79 -10.81
N HIS A 231 18.44 -10.78 -11.55
CA HIS A 231 17.22 -10.69 -12.34
C HIS A 231 16.66 -12.09 -12.64
N PHE A 232 15.34 -12.23 -12.56
CA PHE A 232 14.64 -13.46 -12.90
C PHE A 232 13.36 -13.17 -13.71
N VAL A 233 13.13 -13.94 -14.76
CA VAL A 233 11.94 -13.78 -15.61
C VAL A 233 10.99 -14.97 -15.44
N VAL A 234 9.80 -14.71 -14.94
CA VAL A 234 8.69 -15.66 -14.89
C VAL A 234 7.83 -15.48 -16.12
N GLY A 235 7.65 -16.54 -16.91
CA GLY A 235 6.89 -16.50 -18.16
C GLY A 235 7.74 -16.50 -19.42
N GLY A 236 9.07 -16.49 -19.29
CA GLY A 236 10.04 -16.64 -20.38
C GLY A 236 10.37 -15.35 -21.13
N LEU A 237 11.50 -15.39 -21.83
CA LEU A 237 12.11 -14.27 -22.56
C LEU A 237 11.75 -14.24 -24.07
N PHE A 238 10.58 -14.70 -24.46
CA PHE A 238 10.25 -14.80 -25.88
C PHE A 238 10.00 -13.45 -26.55
N SER A 239 10.68 -13.20 -27.66
CA SER A 239 10.47 -12.05 -28.55
C SER A 239 9.30 -12.23 -29.56
N GLY A 240 8.62 -13.37 -29.58
CA GLY A 240 7.52 -13.68 -30.48
C GLY A 240 6.27 -14.16 -29.73
N GLY A 241 5.09 -13.89 -30.29
CA GLY A 241 3.81 -14.18 -29.65
C GLY A 241 3.69 -15.62 -29.16
N VAL A 242 3.86 -15.78 -27.86
CA VAL A 242 3.67 -17.08 -27.17
C VAL A 242 2.17 -17.39 -27.15
N PRO A 243 1.73 -18.58 -27.55
CA PRO A 243 0.32 -18.96 -27.44
C PRO A 243 -0.22 -18.86 -26.02
N TYR A 244 -1.48 -18.48 -25.83
CA TYR A 244 -2.19 -18.35 -24.56
C TYR A 244 -2.13 -19.56 -23.59
N GLN A 245 -1.66 -20.69 -24.05
CA GLN A 245 -1.56 -21.93 -23.26
C GLN A 245 -0.35 -22.00 -22.33
N TYR A 246 0.55 -21.02 -22.36
CA TYR A 246 1.76 -21.01 -21.53
C TYR A 246 1.59 -20.04 -20.37
N ASN A 247 0.93 -20.48 -19.31
CA ASN A 247 0.65 -19.67 -18.12
C ASN A 247 1.13 -20.35 -16.85
N ASN A 248 2.09 -19.75 -16.14
CA ASN A 248 2.44 -20.22 -14.80
C ASN A 248 1.28 -19.96 -13.83
N GLN A 249 1.02 -20.91 -12.95
CA GLN A 249 -0.06 -20.83 -11.96
C GLN A 249 0.48 -21.01 -10.55
N PHE A 250 0.15 -20.05 -9.66
CA PHE A 250 0.54 -20.07 -8.25
C PHE A 250 -0.71 -20.01 -7.38
N LYS A 251 -1.00 -21.08 -6.63
CA LYS A 251 -2.26 -21.20 -5.88
C LYS A 251 -2.10 -21.79 -4.49
N ASN A 252 -2.90 -21.29 -3.55
CA ASN A 252 -3.12 -21.83 -2.20
C ASN A 252 -1.85 -21.86 -1.31
N GLY A 253 -0.86 -21.02 -1.57
CA GLY A 253 0.34 -20.86 -0.75
C GLY A 253 0.26 -19.64 0.17
N ILE A 254 1.26 -19.46 1.01
CA ILE A 254 1.47 -18.17 1.67
C ILE A 254 1.88 -17.18 0.58
N PHE A 255 2.95 -17.44 -0.14
CA PHE A 255 3.39 -16.64 -1.28
C PHE A 255 3.24 -17.40 -2.60
N GLY A 256 2.70 -16.75 -3.61
CA GLY A 256 2.85 -17.26 -4.98
C GLY A 256 4.32 -17.18 -5.40
N ILE A 257 4.89 -15.97 -5.30
CA ILE A 257 6.32 -15.69 -5.50
C ILE A 257 6.81 -14.86 -4.31
N LEU A 258 7.95 -15.24 -3.74
CA LEU A 258 8.70 -14.45 -2.78
C LEU A 258 10.05 -14.06 -3.41
N SER A 259 10.24 -12.76 -3.61
CA SER A 259 11.44 -12.14 -4.14
C SER A 259 12.15 -11.42 -2.98
N ASN A 260 13.28 -11.96 -2.53
CA ASN A 260 14.10 -11.40 -1.48
C ASN A 260 15.42 -10.91 -2.08
N GLU A 261 15.71 -9.59 -1.94
CA GLU A 261 16.91 -8.96 -2.52
C GLU A 261 17.12 -9.35 -4.00
N SER A 262 16.02 -9.38 -4.79
CA SER A 262 16.06 -9.90 -6.15
C SER A 262 15.25 -9.01 -7.08
N SER A 263 15.65 -8.90 -8.34
CA SER A 263 14.84 -8.23 -9.36
C SER A 263 14.03 -9.25 -10.15
N ILE A 264 12.76 -8.93 -10.43
CA ILE A 264 11.87 -9.88 -11.10
C ILE A 264 11.03 -9.22 -12.19
N THR A 265 10.86 -9.94 -13.29
CA THR A 265 9.86 -9.64 -14.31
C THR A 265 8.85 -10.80 -14.39
N VAL A 266 7.57 -10.49 -14.25
CA VAL A 266 6.46 -11.46 -14.29
C VAL A 266 5.60 -11.21 -15.52
N THR A 267 5.48 -12.24 -16.33
CA THR A 267 4.57 -12.28 -17.48
C THR A 267 3.87 -13.65 -17.51
N HIS A 268 2.83 -13.84 -18.29
CA HIS A 268 2.14 -15.13 -18.50
C HIS A 268 1.94 -15.92 -17.20
N SER A 269 1.31 -15.30 -16.21
CA SER A 269 1.19 -15.90 -14.88
C SER A 269 -0.17 -15.61 -14.25
N SER A 270 -0.70 -16.55 -13.49
CA SER A 270 -1.91 -16.38 -12.71
C SER A 270 -1.69 -16.76 -11.25
N PHE A 271 -2.23 -15.95 -10.36
CA PHE A 271 -2.12 -16.12 -8.91
C PHE A 271 -3.51 -16.26 -8.32
N GLY A 272 -3.70 -17.21 -7.40
CA GLY A 272 -5.02 -17.40 -6.80
C GLY A 272 -4.98 -18.01 -5.40
N ASN A 273 -5.80 -17.47 -4.49
CA ASN A 273 -5.97 -17.96 -3.13
C ASN A 273 -4.66 -18.06 -2.32
N ASN A 274 -3.67 -17.22 -2.61
CA ASN A 274 -2.49 -17.09 -1.77
C ASN A 274 -2.76 -16.05 -0.68
N VAL A 275 -1.98 -16.04 0.39
CA VAL A 275 -2.00 -14.91 1.33
C VAL A 275 -1.51 -13.66 0.59
N VAL A 276 -0.36 -13.76 -0.08
CA VAL A 276 0.18 -12.74 -0.98
C VAL A 276 0.50 -13.39 -2.34
N GLY A 277 0.08 -12.75 -3.44
CA GLY A 277 0.41 -13.24 -4.77
C GLY A 277 1.89 -13.11 -5.08
N LEU A 278 2.42 -11.89 -5.01
CA LEU A 278 3.84 -11.58 -5.16
C LEU A 278 4.29 -10.69 -3.99
N GLN A 279 5.28 -11.17 -3.26
CA GLN A 279 5.96 -10.44 -2.17
C GLN A 279 7.37 -10.07 -2.63
N GLU A 280 7.71 -8.79 -2.48
CA GLU A 280 9.06 -8.29 -2.64
C GLU A 280 9.60 -7.81 -1.29
N ILE A 281 10.84 -8.15 -1.01
CA ILE A 281 11.61 -7.63 0.11
C ILE A 281 12.95 -7.16 -0.45
N ALA A 282 13.22 -5.86 -0.42
CA ALA A 282 14.48 -5.30 -0.87
C ALA A 282 15.00 -4.30 0.18
N THR A 283 16.22 -4.52 0.64
CA THR A 283 16.92 -3.66 1.59
C THR A 283 18.07 -2.91 0.94
N GLU A 284 18.50 -3.34 -0.25
CA GLU A 284 19.59 -2.75 -1.03
C GLU A 284 19.07 -2.06 -2.30
N ALA A 285 19.88 -1.16 -2.83
CA ALA A 285 19.59 -0.41 -4.05
C ALA A 285 19.60 -1.29 -5.32
N GLY A 286 18.88 -0.86 -6.35
CA GLY A 286 18.98 -1.46 -7.68
C GLY A 286 18.09 -2.68 -7.90
N HIS A 287 17.06 -2.87 -7.09
CA HIS A 287 16.03 -3.88 -7.34
C HIS A 287 14.85 -3.30 -8.10
N PHE A 288 14.17 -4.16 -8.83
CA PHE A 288 12.92 -3.80 -9.51
C PHE A 288 11.93 -4.95 -9.57
N ILE A 289 10.65 -4.58 -9.64
CA ILE A 289 9.53 -5.48 -9.93
C ILE A 289 8.87 -4.99 -11.21
N LYS A 290 8.75 -5.86 -12.19
CA LYS A 290 7.95 -5.61 -13.40
C LYS A 290 6.88 -6.66 -13.53
N VAL A 291 5.62 -6.26 -13.51
CA VAL A 291 4.47 -7.12 -13.77
C VAL A 291 3.80 -6.60 -15.04
N LEU A 292 4.01 -7.32 -16.12
CA LEU A 292 3.69 -6.87 -17.48
C LEU A 292 2.64 -7.79 -18.11
N GLY A 293 1.38 -7.39 -18.04
CA GLY A 293 0.26 -8.04 -18.71
C GLY A 293 -0.02 -7.47 -20.08
N GLY A 294 -1.16 -7.87 -20.67
CA GLY A 294 -1.68 -7.34 -21.92
C GLY A 294 -1.29 -8.12 -23.18
N GLY A 295 -2.11 -8.00 -24.24
CA GLY A 295 -1.93 -8.73 -25.49
C GLY A 295 -1.98 -10.24 -25.29
N SER A 296 -0.91 -10.94 -25.69
CA SER A 296 -0.76 -12.38 -25.44
C SER A 296 -0.26 -12.71 -24.02
N LYS A 297 0.22 -11.72 -23.28
CA LYS A 297 0.78 -11.87 -21.92
C LYS A 297 -0.35 -11.71 -20.91
N LEU A 298 -0.87 -12.81 -20.38
CA LEU A 298 -1.87 -12.77 -19.33
C LEU A 298 -1.18 -12.72 -17.96
N VAL A 299 -1.50 -11.71 -17.16
CA VAL A 299 -1.18 -11.70 -15.73
C VAL A 299 -2.44 -11.36 -14.97
N ASP A 300 -2.86 -12.26 -14.07
CA ASP A 300 -4.01 -12.03 -13.22
C ASP A 300 -3.77 -12.48 -11.77
N PHE A 301 -4.36 -11.73 -10.84
CA PHE A 301 -4.34 -12.02 -9.41
C PHE A 301 -5.78 -12.18 -8.92
N ARG A 302 -6.08 -13.33 -8.29
CA ARG A 302 -7.44 -13.66 -7.86
C ARG A 302 -7.51 -14.08 -6.41
N THR A 303 -8.35 -13.41 -5.65
CA THR A 303 -8.74 -13.83 -4.29
C THR A 303 -7.54 -14.09 -3.37
N HIS A 304 -6.84 -13.03 -2.99
CA HIS A 304 -5.76 -13.09 -2.00
C HIS A 304 -6.26 -12.74 -0.61
N GLU A 305 -5.61 -13.26 0.44
CA GLU A 305 -6.03 -13.00 1.83
C GLU A 305 -5.55 -11.61 2.31
N TYR A 306 -4.36 -11.19 1.88
CA TYR A 306 -3.72 -9.94 2.32
C TYR A 306 -3.53 -8.94 1.19
N ALA A 307 -2.73 -9.27 0.18
CA ALA A 307 -2.50 -8.41 -0.99
C ALA A 307 -2.19 -9.26 -2.23
N ALA A 308 -2.53 -8.74 -3.42
CA ALA A 308 -2.12 -9.38 -4.65
C ALA A 308 -0.62 -9.17 -4.91
N ILE A 309 -0.15 -7.92 -4.80
CA ILE A 309 1.27 -7.55 -4.82
C ILE A 309 1.57 -6.77 -3.54
N ASN A 310 2.61 -7.18 -2.82
CA ASN A 310 3.12 -6.45 -1.65
C ASN A 310 4.60 -6.14 -1.83
N VAL A 311 4.95 -4.88 -1.69
CA VAL A 311 6.32 -4.39 -1.86
C VAL A 311 6.81 -3.85 -0.55
N SER A 312 7.87 -4.44 -0.04
CA SER A 312 8.61 -4.08 1.19
C SER A 312 7.73 -3.96 2.45
N GLY A 313 8.15 -4.57 3.51
CA GLY A 313 7.38 -4.66 4.75
C GLY A 313 6.33 -5.79 4.67
N PHE A 314 6.41 -6.70 5.55
CA PHE A 314 5.44 -7.77 5.72
C PHE A 314 5.03 -7.82 7.19
N ASP A 315 3.73 -8.01 7.45
CA ASP A 315 3.28 -8.24 8.81
C ASP A 315 3.88 -9.57 9.32
N LYS A 316 4.90 -9.44 10.17
CA LYS A 316 5.63 -10.58 10.75
C LYS A 316 4.71 -11.59 11.44
N SER A 317 3.46 -11.19 11.78
CA SER A 317 2.48 -12.10 12.42
C SER A 317 1.97 -13.21 11.51
N VAL A 318 2.16 -13.09 10.19
CA VAL A 318 1.74 -14.10 9.20
C VAL A 318 2.88 -15.07 8.87
N LEU A 319 4.10 -14.77 9.32
CA LEU A 319 5.28 -15.62 9.09
C LEU A 319 5.45 -16.65 10.21
N PRO A 320 5.99 -17.84 9.91
CA PRO A 320 6.53 -18.73 10.93
C PRO A 320 7.61 -17.99 11.74
N VAL A 321 7.69 -18.26 13.03
CA VAL A 321 8.37 -17.50 14.09
C VAL A 321 9.84 -17.11 13.85
N ASP A 322 10.53 -17.68 12.88
CA ASP A 322 11.98 -17.52 12.69
C ASP A 322 12.43 -16.54 11.59
N PHE A 323 11.51 -15.80 10.95
CA PHE A 323 11.87 -14.75 9.99
C PHE A 323 12.25 -13.40 10.63
N THR A 324 12.67 -13.39 11.88
CA THR A 324 13.03 -12.16 12.61
C THR A 324 14.34 -11.50 12.16
N SER A 325 15.10 -12.10 11.25
CA SER A 325 16.40 -11.60 10.81
C SER A 325 16.39 -10.81 9.50
N PHE A 326 15.22 -10.61 8.87
CA PHE A 326 15.13 -9.73 7.70
C PHE A 326 15.12 -8.27 8.13
N ASP A 327 16.22 -7.60 7.92
CA ASP A 327 16.35 -6.16 8.13
C ASP A 327 15.60 -5.42 7.01
N VAL A 328 14.41 -4.94 7.30
CA VAL A 328 13.46 -4.31 6.35
C VAL A 328 13.84 -2.86 6.04
N SER A 329 15.09 -2.46 6.26
CA SER A 329 15.37 -1.10 6.69
C SER A 329 15.71 -0.04 5.65
N LYS A 330 16.24 -0.30 4.46
CA LYS A 330 16.93 0.86 3.84
C LYS A 330 16.51 1.30 2.45
N GLU A 331 16.22 0.41 1.53
CA GLU A 331 16.08 0.81 0.14
C GLU A 331 14.82 0.18 -0.49
N GLY A 332 14.29 0.80 -1.52
CA GLY A 332 13.10 0.32 -2.20
C GLY A 332 13.36 -0.14 -3.61
N SER A 333 12.42 -0.87 -4.16
CA SER A 333 12.44 -1.32 -5.54
C SER A 333 11.71 -0.32 -6.45
N ASP A 334 12.16 -0.21 -7.70
CA ASP A 334 11.34 0.39 -8.75
C ASP A 334 10.24 -0.59 -9.14
N VAL A 335 9.01 -0.11 -9.30
CA VAL A 335 7.84 -0.96 -9.54
C VAL A 335 7.10 -0.53 -10.78
N ILE A 336 6.94 -1.44 -11.72
CA ILE A 336 6.13 -1.25 -12.93
C ILE A 336 5.05 -2.34 -12.96
N VAL A 337 3.79 -1.94 -12.90
CA VAL A 337 2.64 -2.86 -13.04
C VAL A 337 1.75 -2.35 -14.15
N SER A 338 1.66 -3.10 -15.24
CA SER A 338 0.87 -2.66 -16.39
C SER A 338 0.00 -3.77 -16.96
N ASN A 339 -1.17 -3.37 -17.47
CA ASN A 339 -2.13 -4.23 -18.18
C ASN A 339 -2.46 -5.53 -17.41
N THR A 340 -2.53 -5.44 -16.07
CA THR A 340 -2.72 -6.57 -15.17
C THR A 340 -4.12 -6.51 -14.56
N LYS A 341 -4.71 -7.68 -14.30
CA LYS A 341 -6.05 -7.78 -13.72
C LYS A 341 -6.00 -8.26 -12.27
N PHE A 342 -6.60 -7.50 -11.38
CA PHE A 342 -6.76 -7.79 -9.96
C PHE A 342 -8.23 -8.07 -9.66
N ILE A 343 -8.54 -9.29 -9.20
CA ILE A 343 -9.93 -9.70 -8.93
C ILE A 343 -10.02 -10.20 -7.50
N SER A 344 -10.88 -9.62 -6.70
CA SER A 344 -11.20 -10.13 -5.37
C SER A 344 -12.58 -10.76 -5.32
N SER A 345 -12.77 -11.65 -4.35
CA SER A 345 -14.12 -12.05 -3.94
C SER A 345 -14.66 -11.06 -2.92
N VAL A 346 -15.96 -10.83 -2.94
CA VAL A 346 -16.66 -9.94 -1.98
C VAL A 346 -16.54 -10.36 -0.50
N TYR A 347 -15.96 -11.50 -0.21
CA TYR A 347 -15.80 -12.03 1.15
C TYR A 347 -14.41 -11.84 1.75
N THR A 348 -13.47 -11.37 0.97
CA THR A 348 -12.09 -11.08 1.41
C THR A 348 -11.84 -9.59 1.30
N THR A 349 -10.94 -9.05 2.11
CA THR A 349 -10.59 -7.62 2.13
C THR A 349 -9.22 -7.34 1.50
N PRO A 350 -8.89 -7.88 0.32
CA PRO A 350 -7.54 -7.76 -0.20
C PRO A 350 -7.29 -6.37 -0.80
N VAL A 351 -6.06 -5.98 -0.66
CA VAL A 351 -5.47 -4.87 -1.39
C VAL A 351 -4.93 -5.40 -2.72
N GLY A 352 -5.18 -4.66 -3.81
CA GLY A 352 -4.60 -5.02 -5.11
C GLY A 352 -3.07 -4.89 -5.07
N ILE A 353 -2.57 -3.69 -4.85
CA ILE A 353 -1.13 -3.40 -4.75
C ILE A 353 -0.88 -2.66 -3.44
N ARG A 354 0.02 -3.17 -2.61
CA ARG A 354 0.39 -2.58 -1.34
C ARG A 354 1.87 -2.24 -1.30
N PHE A 355 2.18 -1.04 -0.86
CA PHE A 355 3.51 -0.56 -0.58
C PHE A 355 3.61 -0.24 0.91
N GLU A 356 4.35 -1.04 1.66
CA GLU A 356 4.56 -0.82 3.08
C GLU A 356 5.92 -0.18 3.34
N GLY A 357 5.95 0.77 4.28
CA GLY A 357 7.15 1.53 4.58
C GLY A 357 7.54 2.55 3.52
N LEU A 358 6.76 2.72 2.44
CA LEU A 358 7.06 3.59 1.27
C LEU A 358 8.46 3.36 0.69
N LYS A 359 8.86 2.10 0.59
CA LYS A 359 10.17 1.72 0.08
C LYS A 359 10.24 1.54 -1.43
N ALA A 360 9.11 1.62 -2.14
CA ALA A 360 9.12 1.71 -3.59
C ALA A 360 9.52 3.14 -4.02
N LYS A 361 10.51 3.25 -4.89
CA LYS A 361 11.08 4.54 -5.33
C LYS A 361 10.34 5.12 -6.52
N ASP A 362 10.51 4.56 -7.69
CA ASP A 362 9.78 4.93 -8.90
C ASP A 362 8.68 3.89 -9.13
N VAL A 363 7.42 4.34 -9.08
CA VAL A 363 6.24 3.49 -9.23
C VAL A 363 5.45 3.91 -10.45
N GLU A 364 5.22 2.99 -11.37
CA GLU A 364 4.33 3.16 -12.51
C GLU A 364 3.26 2.07 -12.49
N ILE A 365 2.00 2.47 -12.28
CA ILE A 365 0.83 1.60 -12.29
C ILE A 365 -0.07 2.07 -13.40
N ASP A 366 -0.04 1.40 -14.54
CA ASP A 366 -0.67 1.87 -15.75
C ASP A 366 -1.58 0.82 -16.40
N SER A 367 -2.76 1.23 -16.82
CA SER A 367 -3.67 0.40 -17.61
C SER A 367 -4.08 -0.91 -16.95
N ASN A 368 -4.24 -0.92 -15.63
CA ASN A 368 -4.66 -2.10 -14.86
C ASN A 368 -6.17 -2.09 -14.58
N GLU A 369 -6.73 -3.27 -14.35
CA GLU A 369 -8.14 -3.48 -14.00
C GLU A 369 -8.24 -4.02 -12.57
N PHE A 370 -8.91 -3.27 -11.67
CA PHE A 370 -9.18 -3.68 -10.29
C PHE A 370 -10.67 -3.97 -10.13
N VAL A 371 -11.02 -5.20 -9.83
CA VAL A 371 -12.42 -5.65 -9.69
C VAL A 371 -12.66 -6.18 -8.27
N ASN A 372 -13.58 -5.57 -7.56
CA ASN A 372 -13.96 -5.91 -6.18
C ASN A 372 -12.77 -5.92 -5.18
N CYS A 373 -11.68 -5.23 -5.46
CA CYS A 373 -10.65 -4.97 -4.46
C CYS A 373 -11.14 -3.93 -3.46
N LEU A 374 -11.05 -4.18 -2.16
CA LEU A 374 -11.43 -3.18 -1.16
C LEU A 374 -10.57 -1.92 -1.29
N ILE A 375 -9.28 -2.10 -1.50
CA ILE A 375 -8.34 -1.05 -1.84
C ILE A 375 -7.61 -1.45 -3.12
N GLY A 376 -7.64 -0.61 -4.13
CA GLY A 376 -6.90 -0.86 -5.37
C GLY A 376 -5.39 -0.74 -5.14
N ILE A 377 -4.95 0.44 -4.67
CA ILE A 377 -3.55 0.76 -4.41
C ILE A 377 -3.44 1.42 -3.04
N GLU A 378 -2.63 0.85 -2.18
CA GLU A 378 -2.32 1.39 -0.86
C GLU A 378 -0.82 1.63 -0.72
N ALA A 379 -0.45 2.82 -0.30
CA ALA A 379 0.94 3.17 -0.03
C ALA A 379 1.04 3.89 1.32
N THR A 380 1.77 3.31 2.26
CA THR A 380 1.91 3.85 3.62
C THR A 380 3.37 3.80 4.07
N GLY A 381 3.84 4.82 4.81
CA GLY A 381 5.14 4.74 5.48
C GLY A 381 5.96 6.02 5.53
N THR A 382 7.19 5.88 6.02
CA THR A 382 8.14 6.96 6.30
C THR A 382 9.26 7.11 5.26
N GLY A 383 9.39 6.14 4.35
CA GLY A 383 10.51 6.05 3.41
C GLY A 383 10.50 7.07 2.27
N GLY A 384 11.62 7.14 1.55
CA GLY A 384 11.82 8.02 0.41
C GLY A 384 11.08 7.54 -0.84
N MET A 385 9.89 8.07 -1.05
CA MET A 385 9.13 7.92 -2.27
C MET A 385 9.57 8.99 -3.28
N GLU A 386 9.90 8.60 -4.51
CA GLU A 386 10.33 9.56 -5.51
C GLU A 386 9.22 9.96 -6.47
N ASN A 387 8.77 9.02 -7.28
CA ASN A 387 7.70 9.28 -8.24
C ASN A 387 6.64 8.20 -8.19
N TYR A 388 5.40 8.60 -8.08
CA TYR A 388 4.25 7.69 -8.20
C TYR A 388 3.39 8.13 -9.38
N LYS A 389 3.24 7.24 -10.35
CA LYS A 389 2.41 7.45 -11.53
C LYS A 389 1.33 6.38 -11.60
N VAL A 390 0.09 6.80 -11.40
CA VAL A 390 -1.09 5.95 -11.38
C VAL A 390 -2.01 6.41 -12.50
N THR A 391 -1.97 5.70 -13.64
CA THR A 391 -2.60 6.20 -14.88
C THR A 391 -3.41 5.15 -15.60
N ASN A 392 -4.46 5.58 -16.28
CA ASN A 392 -5.27 4.75 -17.19
C ASN A 392 -5.86 3.48 -16.53
N ASN A 393 -5.98 3.43 -15.21
CA ASN A 393 -6.52 2.27 -14.53
C ASN A 393 -8.04 2.30 -14.46
N THR A 394 -8.63 1.12 -14.36
CA THR A 394 -10.06 0.97 -14.06
C THR A 394 -10.24 0.33 -12.68
N TYR A 395 -11.22 0.84 -11.94
CA TYR A 395 -11.60 0.30 -10.64
C TYR A 395 -13.11 0.14 -10.60
N ASP A 396 -13.56 -1.07 -10.33
CA ASP A 396 -14.99 -1.41 -10.26
C ASP A 396 -15.25 -2.20 -8.97
N TYR A 397 -16.12 -1.69 -8.11
CA TYR A 397 -16.52 -2.34 -6.86
C TYR A 397 -18.04 -2.29 -6.67
N VAL A 398 -18.65 -3.46 -6.64
CA VAL A 398 -20.07 -3.62 -6.33
C VAL A 398 -20.25 -4.06 -4.88
N ASP A 399 -20.82 -3.19 -4.05
CA ASP A 399 -21.11 -3.50 -2.65
C ASP A 399 -22.41 -4.29 -2.52
N TYR A 400 -22.30 -5.52 -2.06
CA TYR A 400 -23.46 -6.37 -1.79
C TYR A 400 -23.99 -6.25 -0.36
N TYR A 401 -23.23 -5.61 0.54
CA TYR A 401 -23.59 -5.49 1.95
C TYR A 401 -23.48 -4.04 2.42
N PRO A 402 -24.63 -3.38 2.73
CA PRO A 402 -24.63 -2.03 3.27
C PRO A 402 -23.83 -1.96 4.59
N GLY A 403 -23.03 -0.90 4.75
CA GLY A 403 -22.21 -0.69 5.96
C GLY A 403 -20.84 -1.38 5.95
N SER A 404 -20.38 -1.85 4.81
CA SER A 404 -19.03 -2.39 4.66
C SER A 404 -17.94 -1.33 4.83
N ASN A 405 -16.68 -1.79 4.99
CA ASN A 405 -15.50 -0.92 5.07
C ASN A 405 -15.41 0.05 3.87
N ALA A 406 -14.78 1.20 4.09
CA ALA A 406 -14.57 2.19 3.03
C ALA A 406 -13.68 1.63 1.92
N LYS A 407 -14.19 1.67 0.68
CA LYS A 407 -13.46 1.31 -0.54
C LYS A 407 -12.55 2.45 -0.93
N ARG A 408 -11.38 2.13 -1.45
CA ARG A 408 -10.41 3.12 -1.93
C ARG A 408 -9.78 2.64 -3.22
N PHE A 409 -9.67 3.51 -4.21
CA PHE A 409 -8.86 3.17 -5.38
C PHE A 409 -7.40 3.47 -5.12
N PHE A 410 -7.06 4.70 -4.75
CA PHE A 410 -5.70 5.10 -4.44
C PHE A 410 -5.63 5.80 -3.09
N HIS A 411 -4.98 5.14 -2.15
CA HIS A 411 -4.79 5.61 -0.78
C HIS A 411 -3.30 5.72 -0.47
N LEU A 412 -2.84 6.94 -0.25
CA LEU A 412 -1.45 7.21 0.03
C LEU A 412 -1.29 8.08 1.27
N ILE A 413 -0.61 7.53 2.27
CA ILE A 413 -0.27 8.21 3.52
C ILE A 413 1.24 8.31 3.64
N LYS A 414 1.76 9.52 3.77
CA LYS A 414 3.18 9.77 3.92
C LYS A 414 3.48 10.57 5.18
N SER A 415 4.57 10.22 5.88
CA SER A 415 4.99 10.91 7.10
C SER A 415 6.01 12.00 6.86
N SER A 416 6.83 11.86 5.84
CA SER A 416 7.89 12.81 5.53
C SER A 416 7.62 13.54 4.22
N ASN A 417 8.14 14.76 4.09
CA ASN A 417 7.89 15.65 2.95
C ASN A 417 8.71 15.29 1.69
N TYR A 418 9.09 14.02 1.50
CA TYR A 418 9.99 13.60 0.42
C TYR A 418 9.33 13.16 -0.88
N ALA A 419 8.01 13.15 -1.01
CA ALA A 419 7.39 12.79 -2.26
C ALA A 419 7.69 13.84 -3.32
N ASP A 420 8.42 13.47 -4.35
CA ASP A 420 8.74 14.38 -5.42
C ASP A 420 7.58 14.62 -6.33
N LYS A 421 6.93 13.56 -6.77
CA LYS A 421 5.83 13.68 -7.70
C LYS A 421 4.84 12.53 -7.56
N VAL A 422 3.58 12.87 -7.32
CA VAL A 422 2.46 11.94 -7.42
C VAL A 422 1.59 12.39 -8.57
N ILE A 423 1.45 11.55 -9.58
CA ILE A 423 0.56 11.78 -10.73
C ILE A 423 -0.52 10.70 -10.67
N CYS A 424 -1.78 11.13 -10.56
CA CYS A 424 -2.94 10.24 -10.64
C CYS A 424 -3.88 10.77 -11.70
N ASN A 425 -3.81 10.22 -12.91
CA ASN A 425 -4.58 10.76 -14.02
C ASN A 425 -5.19 9.71 -14.94
N ASN A 426 -6.25 10.12 -15.63
CA ASN A 426 -6.96 9.33 -16.63
C ASN A 426 -7.45 7.97 -16.11
N ASN A 427 -7.82 7.86 -14.82
CA ASN A 427 -8.39 6.65 -14.24
C ASN A 427 -9.93 6.69 -14.30
N ALA A 428 -10.56 5.53 -14.54
CA ALA A 428 -12.01 5.37 -14.52
C ALA A 428 -12.42 4.54 -13.30
N LEU A 429 -13.12 5.18 -12.35
CA LEU A 429 -13.38 4.64 -11.03
C LEU A 429 -14.88 4.58 -10.76
N GLU A 430 -15.39 3.40 -10.44
CA GLU A 430 -16.80 3.19 -10.09
C GLU A 430 -16.90 2.35 -8.82
N ALA A 431 -17.74 2.79 -7.87
CA ALA A 431 -18.01 2.00 -6.68
C ALA A 431 -19.39 2.28 -6.11
N SER A 432 -19.89 1.35 -5.29
CA SER A 432 -21.09 1.52 -4.49
C SER A 432 -20.79 1.48 -2.98
N GLY A 433 -21.60 2.18 -2.16
CA GLY A 433 -21.41 2.27 -0.71
C GLY A 433 -20.31 3.26 -0.30
N ASN A 434 -19.71 3.08 0.88
CA ASN A 434 -18.64 3.95 1.36
C ASN A 434 -17.47 3.96 0.39
N PHE A 435 -17.18 5.10 -0.25
CA PHE A 435 -16.14 5.19 -1.26
C PHE A 435 -15.29 6.45 -1.14
N TYR A 436 -13.99 6.27 -0.98
CA TYR A 436 -12.97 7.31 -1.04
C TYR A 436 -12.10 7.04 -2.27
N ALA A 437 -12.44 7.61 -3.41
CA ALA A 437 -11.83 7.19 -4.66
C ALA A 437 -10.32 7.47 -4.69
N ILE A 438 -9.91 8.72 -4.45
CA ILE A 438 -8.50 9.12 -4.36
C ILE A 438 -8.31 9.85 -3.04
N GLU A 439 -7.49 9.31 -2.15
CA GLU A 439 -7.24 9.86 -0.83
C GLU A 439 -5.73 9.98 -0.57
N LEU A 440 -5.24 11.23 -0.52
CA LEU A 440 -3.81 11.52 -0.43
C LEU A 440 -3.51 12.40 0.77
N PHE A 441 -2.45 12.04 1.51
CA PHE A 441 -2.04 12.73 2.72
C PHE A 441 -0.62 13.26 2.60
N LYS A 442 -0.44 14.53 2.99
CA LYS A 442 0.86 15.19 3.21
C LYS A 442 1.84 15.11 2.03
N LEU A 443 1.35 15.43 0.84
CA LEU A 443 2.16 15.48 -0.38
C LEU A 443 2.49 16.92 -0.75
N LYS A 444 3.65 17.15 -1.39
CA LYS A 444 4.12 18.50 -1.74
C LYS A 444 3.47 19.05 -3.00
N THR A 445 3.37 18.28 -4.06
CA THR A 445 2.79 18.72 -5.34
C THR A 445 2.03 17.59 -6.03
N PRO A 446 0.99 17.04 -5.39
CA PRO A 446 0.22 15.97 -6.06
C PRO A 446 -0.52 16.54 -7.27
N GLU A 447 -0.45 15.83 -8.39
CA GLU A 447 -1.16 16.13 -9.64
C GLU A 447 -2.24 15.08 -9.87
N ILE A 448 -3.51 15.52 -9.86
CA ILE A 448 -4.67 14.64 -10.00
C ILE A 448 -5.51 15.20 -11.12
N SER A 449 -5.48 14.57 -12.30
CA SER A 449 -6.11 15.13 -13.47
C SER A 449 -6.87 14.09 -14.31
N ASP A 450 -7.88 14.57 -15.01
CA ASP A 450 -8.62 13.83 -16.03
C ASP A 450 -9.19 12.48 -15.57
N ASN A 451 -9.41 12.30 -14.24
CA ASN A 451 -10.04 11.10 -13.72
C ASN A 451 -11.56 11.19 -13.85
N THR A 452 -12.19 10.05 -14.17
CA THR A 452 -13.64 9.89 -14.15
C THR A 452 -14.03 9.04 -12.95
N ILE A 453 -14.83 9.60 -12.05
CA ILE A 453 -15.22 8.95 -10.78
C ILE A 453 -16.74 8.92 -10.70
N GLN A 454 -17.29 7.74 -10.42
CA GLN A 454 -18.72 7.54 -10.22
C GLN A 454 -19.00 6.79 -8.93
N CYS A 455 -19.99 7.25 -8.16
CA CYS A 455 -20.41 6.59 -6.94
C CYS A 455 -21.92 6.45 -6.86
N SER A 456 -22.38 5.28 -6.40
CA SER A 456 -23.76 5.04 -5.97
C SER A 456 -23.77 4.65 -4.50
N LEU A 457 -24.54 5.35 -3.66
CA LEU A 457 -24.65 5.01 -2.23
C LEU A 457 -25.81 4.05 -2.00
N ASN A 458 -25.62 3.11 -1.07
CA ASN A 458 -26.64 2.14 -0.69
C ASN A 458 -27.50 2.65 0.48
N THR A 459 -26.93 3.50 1.35
CA THR A 459 -27.61 4.07 2.51
C THR A 459 -27.31 5.56 2.66
N GLN A 460 -28.17 6.29 3.37
CA GLN A 460 -27.97 7.72 3.66
C GLN A 460 -26.77 8.01 4.60
N TYR A 461 -26.22 6.98 5.23
CA TYR A 461 -25.06 7.10 6.15
C TYR A 461 -23.73 6.80 5.46
N ASP A 462 -23.77 6.31 4.23
CA ASP A 462 -22.54 6.04 3.49
C ASP A 462 -21.80 7.34 3.16
N GLN A 463 -20.47 7.29 3.19
CA GLN A 463 -19.59 8.42 2.93
C GLN A 463 -19.02 8.33 1.52
N PHE A 464 -19.03 9.43 0.81
CA PHE A 464 -18.36 9.54 -0.48
C PHE A 464 -17.39 10.71 -0.51
N TYR A 465 -16.15 10.41 -0.92
CA TYR A 465 -15.16 11.39 -1.30
C TYR A 465 -14.61 11.05 -2.68
N GLY A 466 -14.82 11.91 -3.65
CA GLY A 466 -14.23 11.72 -4.98
C GLY A 466 -12.71 11.89 -4.92
N ILE A 467 -12.25 13.08 -4.52
CA ILE A 467 -10.83 13.39 -4.29
C ILE A 467 -10.70 14.07 -2.93
N ARG A 468 -9.94 13.44 -2.04
CA ARG A 468 -9.66 13.97 -0.69
C ARG A 468 -8.16 14.19 -0.51
N LEU A 469 -7.78 15.42 -0.22
CA LEU A 469 -6.41 15.83 0.04
C LEU A 469 -6.30 16.36 1.46
N VAL A 470 -5.37 15.82 2.23
CA VAL A 470 -5.18 16.18 3.64
C VAL A 470 -3.74 16.63 3.87
N GLY A 471 -3.54 17.88 4.26
CA GLY A 471 -2.22 18.41 4.56
C GLY A 471 -1.29 18.49 3.35
N CYS A 472 -1.81 18.49 2.13
CA CYS A 472 -1.01 18.61 0.91
C CYS A 472 -0.65 20.08 0.61
N ASP A 473 0.50 20.27 -0.02
CA ASP A 473 0.97 21.57 -0.46
C ASP A 473 1.00 21.65 -1.98
N LYS A 474 0.58 22.80 -2.54
CA LYS A 474 0.67 23.11 -3.99
C LYS A 474 0.02 22.03 -4.88
N ALA A 475 -1.07 21.43 -4.40
CA ALA A 475 -1.80 20.41 -5.13
C ALA A 475 -2.35 20.93 -6.46
N ILE A 476 -2.39 20.09 -7.48
CA ILE A 476 -3.02 20.38 -8.78
C ILE A 476 -4.14 19.37 -8.99
N VAL A 477 -5.38 19.87 -9.03
CA VAL A 477 -6.57 19.07 -9.27
C VAL A 477 -7.29 19.63 -10.48
N SER A 478 -7.23 18.94 -11.62
CA SER A 478 -7.68 19.53 -12.89
C SER A 478 -8.37 18.53 -13.82
N GLY A 479 -9.38 18.99 -14.54
CA GLY A 479 -10.04 18.21 -15.58
C GLY A 479 -10.79 16.97 -15.10
N ASN A 480 -10.95 16.76 -13.79
CA ASN A 480 -11.63 15.57 -13.27
C ASN A 480 -13.15 15.67 -13.44
N ILE A 481 -13.78 14.54 -13.75
CA ILE A 481 -15.24 14.41 -13.86
C ILE A 481 -15.70 13.49 -12.73
N VAL A 482 -16.51 14.04 -11.81
CA VAL A 482 -16.99 13.28 -10.65
C VAL A 482 -18.52 13.34 -10.59
N GLN A 483 -19.11 12.15 -10.61
CA GLN A 483 -20.56 11.93 -10.46
C GLN A 483 -20.82 11.32 -9.08
N GLY A 484 -21.49 12.05 -8.23
CA GLY A 484 -21.85 11.58 -6.90
C GLY A 484 -23.20 10.87 -6.86
N PRO A 485 -23.63 10.44 -5.66
CA PRO A 485 -24.82 9.64 -5.45
C PRO A 485 -26.14 10.46 -5.35
N GLY A 486 -26.06 11.78 -5.24
CA GLY A 486 -27.17 12.70 -5.04
C GLY A 486 -26.90 13.76 -3.99
N ASP A 487 -27.58 14.88 -4.08
CA ASP A 487 -27.46 16.06 -3.21
C ASP A 487 -28.01 15.88 -1.80
N THR A 488 -28.87 14.88 -1.59
CA THR A 488 -29.50 14.57 -0.31
C THR A 488 -28.63 13.78 0.65
N TYR A 489 -27.50 13.27 0.18
CA TYR A 489 -26.58 12.47 0.98
C TYR A 489 -25.55 13.37 1.71
N ALA A 490 -25.85 13.75 2.96
CA ALA A 490 -25.10 14.72 3.75
C ALA A 490 -23.59 14.45 3.92
N TYR A 491 -23.15 13.21 3.71
CA TYR A 491 -21.76 12.80 3.82
C TYR A 491 -21.06 12.64 2.46
N SER A 492 -21.65 13.15 1.38
CA SER A 492 -21.05 13.08 0.04
C SER A 492 -20.35 14.38 -0.34
N LYS A 493 -19.07 14.26 -0.73
CA LYS A 493 -18.19 15.38 -1.14
C LYS A 493 -17.41 14.99 -2.38
N VAL A 494 -17.35 15.88 -3.37
CA VAL A 494 -16.58 15.60 -4.57
C VAL A 494 -15.10 15.91 -4.35
N TYR A 495 -14.78 17.15 -4.02
CA TYR A 495 -13.42 17.62 -3.78
C TYR A 495 -13.29 18.13 -2.35
N SER A 496 -12.44 17.51 -1.56
CA SER A 496 -12.18 17.91 -0.17
C SER A 496 -10.70 18.24 0.01
N PHE A 497 -10.43 19.50 0.31
CA PHE A 497 -9.11 20.06 0.60
C PHE A 497 -9.04 20.40 2.09
N TYR A 498 -8.46 19.50 2.88
CA TYR A 498 -8.34 19.65 4.32
C TYR A 498 -6.91 20.14 4.65
N ALA A 499 -6.78 21.34 5.17
CA ALA A 499 -5.48 22.00 5.41
C ALA A 499 -4.54 21.85 4.20
N THR A 500 -5.07 22.05 3.00
CA THR A 500 -4.41 21.80 1.72
C THR A 500 -4.52 23.02 0.84
N ASN A 501 -3.40 23.51 0.33
CA ASN A 501 -3.39 24.57 -0.66
C ASN A 501 -3.11 24.04 -2.07
N GLY A 502 -3.52 24.76 -3.09
CA GLY A 502 -3.25 24.37 -4.47
C GLY A 502 -4.22 24.93 -5.48
N ASN A 503 -4.21 24.34 -6.66
CA ASN A 503 -5.01 24.75 -7.81
C ASN A 503 -6.10 23.73 -8.10
N ALA A 504 -7.37 24.15 -8.04
CA ALA A 504 -8.52 23.37 -8.48
C ALA A 504 -9.09 24.00 -9.75
N VAL A 505 -8.91 23.33 -10.89
CA VAL A 505 -9.09 23.96 -12.21
C VAL A 505 -9.86 23.05 -13.14
N CYS A 506 -10.86 23.59 -13.82
CA CYS A 506 -11.57 22.89 -14.90
C CYS A 506 -12.17 21.55 -14.49
N ASN A 507 -12.52 21.40 -13.22
CA ASN A 507 -13.15 20.16 -12.75
C ASN A 507 -14.65 20.24 -12.94
N TYR A 508 -15.26 19.09 -13.17
CA TYR A 508 -16.68 18.89 -13.24
C TYR A 508 -17.18 18.06 -12.06
N SER A 509 -18.17 18.54 -11.37
CA SER A 509 -18.76 17.84 -10.23
C SER A 509 -20.30 17.84 -10.33
N ASN A 510 -20.91 16.71 -9.98
CA ASN A 510 -22.35 16.55 -10.09
C ASN A 510 -22.92 15.71 -8.93
N ALA A 511 -24.11 16.08 -8.48
CA ALA A 511 -24.98 15.32 -7.62
C ALA A 511 -24.33 14.84 -6.30
N THR A 512 -23.90 15.79 -5.44
CA THR A 512 -23.44 15.51 -4.07
C THR A 512 -23.94 16.57 -3.10
N TYR A 513 -23.79 16.32 -1.80
CA TYR A 513 -24.08 17.33 -0.79
C TYR A 513 -23.11 18.52 -0.88
N GLU A 514 -21.82 18.24 -1.08
CA GLU A 514 -20.79 19.28 -1.27
C GLU A 514 -19.98 19.03 -2.55
N GLY A 515 -19.95 20.04 -3.44
CA GLY A 515 -19.16 19.98 -4.68
C GLY A 515 -17.69 20.13 -4.42
N MET A 516 -17.27 21.24 -3.81
CA MET A 516 -15.87 21.52 -3.46
C MET A 516 -15.79 22.14 -2.08
N ARG A 517 -14.94 21.63 -1.23
CA ARG A 517 -14.78 22.06 0.16
C ARG A 517 -13.32 22.32 0.49
N PHE A 518 -13.05 23.46 1.12
CA PHE A 518 -11.78 23.79 1.75
C PHE A 518 -11.99 23.96 3.25
N ASP A 519 -11.18 23.27 4.02
CA ASP A 519 -11.16 23.33 5.47
C ASP A 519 -9.78 23.82 5.95
N TYR A 520 -9.76 24.69 6.95
CA TYR A 520 -8.57 25.18 7.64
C TYR A 520 -7.59 25.92 6.72
N ASP A 521 -6.30 25.75 6.96
CA ASP A 521 -5.20 26.44 6.28
C ASP A 521 -5.07 25.99 4.81
N SER A 522 -5.64 26.77 3.93
CA SER A 522 -5.70 26.53 2.48
C SER A 522 -5.13 27.68 1.65
N TYR A 523 -4.38 28.58 2.27
CA TYR A 523 -3.79 29.73 1.59
C TYR A 523 -2.35 29.45 1.13
N PRO A 524 -1.93 29.89 -0.06
CA PRO A 524 -2.76 30.41 -1.15
C PRO A 524 -3.33 29.27 -2.01
N SER A 525 -4.58 29.39 -2.41
CA SER A 525 -5.21 28.47 -3.36
C SER A 525 -5.84 29.22 -4.52
N ARG A 526 -5.96 28.55 -5.67
CA ARG A 526 -6.60 29.08 -6.86
C ARG A 526 -7.68 28.12 -7.35
N VAL A 527 -8.91 28.66 -7.45
CA VAL A 527 -10.10 27.90 -7.84
C VAL A 527 -10.74 28.57 -9.02
N TYR A 528 -10.62 28.01 -10.22
CA TYR A 528 -11.18 28.63 -11.42
C TYR A 528 -11.68 27.64 -12.46
N SER A 529 -12.67 28.06 -13.24
CA SER A 529 -13.28 27.32 -14.33
C SER A 529 -13.82 25.95 -13.92
N ASN A 530 -14.21 25.77 -12.65
CA ASN A 530 -14.88 24.54 -12.21
C ASN A 530 -16.37 24.61 -12.46
N HIS A 531 -16.99 23.47 -12.70
CA HIS A 531 -18.41 23.33 -12.98
C HIS A 531 -19.09 22.52 -11.87
N PHE A 532 -20.08 23.14 -11.20
CA PHE A 532 -20.84 22.56 -10.11
C PHE A 532 -22.28 22.32 -10.55
N TYR A 533 -22.73 21.06 -10.55
CA TYR A 533 -24.08 20.67 -10.95
C TYR A 533 -24.80 20.00 -9.79
N GLU A 534 -26.06 20.38 -9.54
CA GLU A 534 -26.97 19.68 -8.62
C GLU A 534 -26.37 19.33 -7.26
N HIS A 535 -25.66 20.28 -6.64
CA HIS A 535 -25.16 20.13 -5.28
C HIS A 535 -26.07 20.83 -4.27
N TYR A 536 -26.16 20.30 -3.04
CA TYR A 536 -26.73 21.07 -1.94
C TYR A 536 -25.85 22.29 -1.64
N ASN A 537 -24.54 22.12 -1.60
CA ASN A 537 -23.54 23.16 -1.51
C ASN A 537 -22.53 22.99 -2.65
N GLY A 538 -22.52 23.86 -3.64
CA GLY A 538 -21.56 23.79 -4.74
C GLY A 538 -20.13 24.06 -4.28
N PHE A 539 -19.95 25.04 -3.38
CA PHE A 539 -18.65 25.43 -2.86
C PHE A 539 -18.71 25.77 -1.37
N VAL A 540 -17.78 25.25 -0.58
CA VAL A 540 -17.74 25.42 0.88
C VAL A 540 -16.38 25.89 1.33
N LEU A 541 -16.33 26.95 2.15
CA LEU A 541 -15.19 27.34 2.96
C LEU A 541 -15.58 27.19 4.43
N ASP A 542 -14.91 26.32 5.16
CA ASP A 542 -15.24 26.02 6.55
C ASP A 542 -14.02 26.07 7.45
N TYR A 543 -14.21 26.03 8.76
CA TYR A 543 -13.15 26.08 9.76
C TYR A 543 -12.15 27.22 9.51
N GLU A 544 -12.65 28.41 9.21
CA GLU A 544 -11.84 29.62 8.91
C GLU A 544 -10.94 29.50 7.66
N ALA A 545 -11.23 28.60 6.74
CA ALA A 545 -10.47 28.45 5.52
C ALA A 545 -10.41 29.76 4.72
N ILE A 546 -9.20 30.16 4.35
CA ILE A 546 -8.92 31.28 3.49
C ILE A 546 -8.12 30.77 2.29
N ILE A 547 -8.63 30.99 1.09
CA ILE A 547 -8.00 30.54 -0.16
C ILE A 547 -7.31 31.65 -0.94
N GLY A 548 -7.51 32.90 -0.52
CA GLY A 548 -7.01 34.08 -1.23
C GLY A 548 -7.99 34.63 -2.26
N VAL A 549 -7.61 35.72 -2.90
CA VAL A 549 -8.42 36.41 -3.92
C VAL A 549 -8.46 35.55 -5.20
N GLN A 550 -9.67 35.30 -5.70
CA GLN A 550 -9.92 34.53 -6.91
C GLN A 550 -10.23 35.43 -8.09
N ASP A 551 -9.18 35.95 -8.73
CA ASP A 551 -9.30 36.84 -9.89
C ASP A 551 -9.84 36.13 -11.09
N ASN A 552 -10.94 36.63 -11.68
CA ASN A 552 -11.57 36.04 -12.87
C ASN A 552 -11.79 34.53 -12.75
N HIS A 553 -12.44 34.10 -11.68
CA HIS A 553 -12.54 32.69 -11.31
C HIS A 553 -13.26 31.81 -12.35
N GLN A 554 -14.24 32.32 -13.08
CA GLN A 554 -15.05 31.61 -14.08
C GLN A 554 -15.65 30.25 -13.61
N ASN A 555 -15.72 30.04 -12.30
CA ASN A 555 -16.45 28.90 -11.77
C ASN A 555 -17.93 29.03 -12.12
N GLN A 556 -18.61 27.93 -12.40
CA GLN A 556 -19.97 27.94 -12.88
C GLN A 556 -20.85 27.05 -12.03
N TRP A 557 -22.03 27.54 -11.66
CA TRP A 557 -23.03 26.82 -10.90
C TRP A 557 -24.26 26.58 -11.78
N TYR A 558 -24.75 25.34 -11.79
CA TYR A 558 -25.88 24.90 -12.60
C TYR A 558 -26.87 24.17 -11.73
N GLY A 559 -28.18 24.25 -12.08
CA GLY A 559 -29.25 23.49 -11.48
C GLY A 559 -30.43 24.37 -11.10
N ASN A 560 -31.34 23.89 -10.27
CA ASN A 560 -32.56 24.56 -9.87
C ASN A 560 -32.33 25.34 -8.54
N PRO A 561 -32.63 26.64 -8.48
CA PRO A 561 -32.46 27.45 -7.27
C PRO A 561 -33.21 26.94 -6.03
N TYR A 562 -34.17 26.03 -6.21
CA TYR A 562 -34.92 25.41 -5.11
C TYR A 562 -34.29 24.07 -4.64
N ASP A 563 -33.40 23.48 -5.39
CA ASP A 563 -32.75 22.18 -5.11
C ASP A 563 -31.30 22.34 -4.58
N GLY A 564 -30.95 23.51 -4.11
CA GLY A 564 -29.67 23.71 -3.40
C GLY A 564 -28.48 24.07 -4.25
N ASP A 565 -28.65 24.60 -5.46
CA ASP A 565 -27.56 25.06 -6.34
C ASP A 565 -26.80 26.25 -5.82
N GLY A 566 -26.62 26.35 -4.53
CA GLY A 566 -25.91 27.44 -3.91
C GLY A 566 -24.43 27.10 -3.66
N ALA A 567 -23.61 28.14 -3.58
CA ALA A 567 -22.34 28.03 -2.88
C ALA A 567 -22.57 28.38 -1.42
N LEU A 568 -22.46 27.43 -0.53
CA LEU A 568 -22.38 27.72 0.90
C LEU A 568 -20.97 28.14 1.21
N MET A 569 -20.76 29.37 1.62
CA MET A 569 -19.44 29.94 1.89
C MET A 569 -19.33 30.36 3.35
N GLY A 570 -18.30 29.91 4.03
CA GLY A 570 -17.99 30.33 5.38
C GLY A 570 -18.95 29.85 6.44
N LEU A 571 -19.01 28.56 6.66
CA LEU A 571 -19.84 27.96 7.71
C LEU A 571 -19.38 28.26 9.12
N ASN A 572 -18.20 28.85 9.29
CA ASN A 572 -17.70 29.12 10.64
C ASN A 572 -18.34 30.38 11.22
N TYR A 573 -19.10 30.19 12.27
CA TYR A 573 -19.85 31.24 12.98
C TYR A 573 -18.97 32.30 13.62
N LEU A 574 -17.70 31.98 13.90
CA LEU A 574 -16.82 32.88 14.66
C LEU A 574 -16.09 33.89 13.78
N ASN A 575 -15.88 33.65 12.49
CA ASN A 575 -15.09 34.51 11.64
C ASN A 575 -15.56 34.67 10.18
N LYS A 576 -16.86 34.80 9.96
CA LYS A 576 -17.44 35.04 8.64
C LYS A 576 -16.81 36.20 7.88
N MET A 577 -16.40 37.25 8.59
CA MET A 577 -15.82 38.46 8.00
C MET A 577 -14.36 38.23 7.55
N GLY A 578 -13.57 37.44 8.30
CA GLY A 578 -12.18 37.16 7.96
C GLY A 578 -12.06 36.28 6.72
N ALA A 579 -12.77 35.13 6.70
CA ALA A 579 -12.80 34.25 5.53
C ALA A 579 -13.29 34.98 4.28
N LYS A 580 -14.34 35.75 4.39
CA LYS A 580 -14.92 36.56 3.32
C LYS A 580 -13.95 37.61 2.77
N ASN A 581 -13.23 38.30 3.61
CA ASN A 581 -12.25 39.30 3.17
C ASN A 581 -11.02 38.64 2.52
N GLY A 582 -10.63 37.47 3.00
CA GLY A 582 -9.47 36.73 2.52
C GLY A 582 -9.72 35.84 1.28
N SER A 583 -10.98 35.65 0.87
CA SER A 583 -11.35 34.71 -0.20
C SER A 583 -12.37 35.29 -1.18
N LYS A 584 -12.12 36.49 -1.66
CA LYS A 584 -13.01 37.18 -2.61
C LYS A 584 -12.93 36.58 -4.01
N PHE A 585 -14.10 36.47 -4.66
CA PHE A 585 -14.22 35.99 -6.03
C PHE A 585 -14.56 37.15 -6.97
N TYR A 586 -13.70 37.43 -7.93
CA TYR A 586 -13.89 38.50 -8.93
C TYR A 586 -14.40 37.92 -10.24
N ILE A 587 -15.49 38.51 -10.74
CA ILE A 587 -16.14 38.15 -12.00
C ILE A 587 -15.94 39.32 -12.97
N ALA A 588 -15.68 39.00 -14.23
CA ALA A 588 -15.50 40.02 -15.26
C ALA A 588 -16.68 41.03 -15.25
N SER A 589 -16.39 42.34 -15.26
CA SER A 589 -17.39 43.39 -15.17
C SER A 589 -18.35 43.45 -16.39
N SER A 590 -17.98 42.79 -17.48
CA SER A 590 -18.84 42.60 -18.66
C SER A 590 -19.96 41.57 -18.46
N ILE A 591 -19.95 40.79 -17.38
CA ILE A 591 -20.92 39.71 -17.10
C ILE A 591 -22.02 40.23 -16.18
N PRO A 592 -23.32 40.29 -16.62
CA PRO A 592 -24.41 40.77 -15.81
C PRO A 592 -24.65 39.92 -14.57
N VAL A 593 -24.87 40.53 -13.41
CA VAL A 593 -24.99 39.91 -12.09
C VAL A 593 -26.20 38.95 -11.93
N GLN A 594 -27.28 39.15 -12.64
CA GLN A 594 -28.55 38.52 -12.31
C GLN A 594 -28.99 37.29 -13.19
N THR A 595 -28.25 36.95 -14.20
CA THR A 595 -28.67 35.89 -15.16
C THR A 595 -27.57 34.92 -15.51
N ASN A 596 -26.49 34.89 -14.74
CA ASN A 596 -25.30 34.23 -15.20
C ASN A 596 -24.84 33.12 -14.24
N LYS A 597 -24.55 31.97 -14.80
CA LYS A 597 -23.99 30.80 -14.12
C LYS A 597 -22.70 31.04 -13.31
N TYR A 598 -22.04 32.17 -13.47
CA TYR A 598 -20.83 32.56 -12.71
C TYR A 598 -21.14 33.18 -11.35
N TRP A 599 -22.42 33.42 -11.04
CA TRP A 599 -22.91 33.88 -9.75
C TRP A 599 -23.75 32.77 -9.13
N PRO A 600 -23.36 32.21 -7.97
CA PRO A 600 -24.21 31.24 -7.31
C PRO A 600 -25.54 31.89 -6.91
N ASN A 601 -26.64 31.14 -7.10
CA ASN A 601 -27.98 31.65 -6.81
C ASN A 601 -28.20 31.90 -5.32
N TYR A 602 -27.48 31.18 -4.47
CA TYR A 602 -27.55 31.32 -3.03
C TYR A 602 -26.15 31.34 -2.41
N VAL A 603 -25.93 32.32 -1.53
CA VAL A 603 -24.71 32.39 -0.70
C VAL A 603 -25.16 32.45 0.75
N SER A 604 -24.88 31.38 1.52
CA SER A 604 -25.25 31.31 2.92
C SER A 604 -24.59 32.42 3.71
N TYR A 605 -25.35 33.03 4.62
CA TYR A 605 -24.91 34.11 5.52
C TYR A 605 -24.52 35.41 4.87
N ASP A 606 -24.63 35.56 3.57
CA ASP A 606 -24.67 36.86 2.93
C ASP A 606 -26.12 37.23 2.60
N LEU A 607 -26.47 38.49 2.76
CA LEU A 607 -27.77 38.97 2.29
C LEU A 607 -27.85 38.76 0.77
N PRO A 608 -29.01 38.38 0.24
CA PRO A 608 -29.16 38.14 -1.18
C PRO A 608 -28.61 39.36 -1.93
N HIS A 609 -27.76 39.10 -2.91
CA HIS A 609 -27.05 40.04 -3.75
C HIS A 609 -27.57 41.51 -3.68
N SER A 610 -27.13 42.26 -2.67
CA SER A 610 -27.35 43.66 -2.72
C SER A 610 -26.38 44.25 -3.73
N ASN A 611 -26.88 44.96 -4.74
CA ASN A 611 -26.10 45.60 -5.78
C ASN A 611 -25.05 46.58 -5.26
N ASN A 612 -24.89 46.71 -3.97
CA ASN A 612 -24.01 47.70 -3.31
C ASN A 612 -22.65 47.13 -2.86
N GLY A 613 -22.13 46.13 -3.48
CA GLY A 613 -20.71 45.82 -3.64
C GLY A 613 -19.75 45.79 -2.41
N VAL A 614 -20.15 46.25 -1.27
CA VAL A 614 -19.28 46.38 -0.11
C VAL A 614 -19.49 45.19 0.83
N GLY A 615 -18.54 44.29 0.80
CA GLY A 615 -18.49 43.17 1.73
C GLY A 615 -19.00 41.82 1.21
N ASN A 616 -19.38 41.69 -0.05
CA ASN A 616 -19.85 40.43 -0.65
C ASN A 616 -18.69 39.54 -1.10
N TRP A 617 -18.89 38.21 -1.05
CA TRP A 617 -17.94 37.20 -1.50
C TRP A 617 -17.62 37.32 -2.99
N PHE A 618 -18.60 37.69 -3.79
CA PHE A 618 -18.50 37.84 -5.23
C PHE A 618 -18.55 39.33 -5.59
N GLN A 619 -17.62 39.78 -6.44
CA GLN A 619 -17.53 41.19 -6.88
C GLN A 619 -17.34 41.24 -8.40
N SER A 620 -17.97 42.23 -9.03
CA SER A 620 -17.81 42.51 -10.45
C SER A 620 -16.55 43.35 -10.66
N MET A 621 -15.45 42.72 -10.99
CA MET A 621 -14.16 43.37 -11.30
C MET A 621 -13.35 42.50 -12.26
N GLY A 622 -12.55 43.11 -13.10
CA GLY A 622 -11.58 42.43 -13.93
C GLY A 622 -11.98 42.17 -15.39
N THR A 623 -11.13 41.44 -16.09
CA THR A 623 -11.30 41.07 -17.49
C THR A 623 -11.55 39.56 -17.62
N GLN A 624 -12.32 39.15 -18.60
CA GLN A 624 -12.61 37.74 -18.86
C GLN A 624 -11.32 37.02 -19.30
N LYS A 625 -11.02 35.90 -18.65
CA LYS A 625 -9.99 34.94 -19.09
C LYS A 625 -10.62 33.87 -19.98
N PRO A 626 -9.82 33.21 -20.83
CA PRO A 626 -10.31 32.11 -21.69
C PRO A 626 -10.86 30.95 -20.85
N GLU A 627 -11.83 30.23 -21.41
CA GLU A 627 -12.37 28.97 -20.86
C GLU A 627 -11.26 27.91 -20.75
N CYS A 628 -11.54 26.82 -20.02
CA CYS A 628 -10.59 25.75 -19.76
C CYS A 628 -9.73 25.39 -20.95
N ILE A 629 -8.42 25.49 -20.79
CA ILE A 629 -7.45 24.96 -21.76
C ILE A 629 -7.19 23.50 -21.39
N PRO A 630 -7.23 22.54 -22.33
CA PRO A 630 -6.91 21.13 -22.06
C PRO A 630 -5.54 21.01 -21.38
N VAL A 631 -5.46 20.13 -20.38
CA VAL A 631 -4.22 19.84 -19.66
C VAL A 631 -3.14 19.36 -20.64
N GLY A 632 -2.04 20.06 -20.72
CA GLY A 632 -0.93 19.78 -21.64
C GLY A 632 -0.16 21.01 -22.08
N GLU A 633 -0.74 22.21 -22.00
CA GLU A 633 -0.06 23.47 -22.26
C GLU A 633 0.18 24.21 -20.93
N ASN A 634 1.42 24.09 -20.44
CA ASN A 634 2.05 24.93 -19.42
C ASN A 634 1.12 25.60 -18.40
N LEU A 635 0.72 24.85 -17.36
CA LEU A 635 0.14 25.39 -16.13
C LEU A 635 1.11 26.35 -15.37
N THR A 636 2.16 26.83 -16.02
CA THR A 636 3.11 27.82 -15.49
C THR A 636 2.44 29.15 -15.13
N ASP A 637 1.27 29.43 -15.65
CA ASP A 637 0.46 30.60 -15.28
C ASP A 637 -0.31 30.44 -13.96
N THR A 638 -0.22 29.27 -13.33
CA THR A 638 -0.88 28.93 -12.05
C THR A 638 -0.30 29.70 -10.85
N LEU A 639 0.85 30.31 -11.01
CA LEU A 639 1.56 31.05 -9.97
C LEU A 639 1.30 32.57 -10.02
N HIS A 640 0.26 33.02 -10.72
CA HIS A 640 0.03 34.48 -10.86
C HIS A 640 -0.16 35.19 -9.50
N GLN A 641 -0.80 34.52 -8.53
CA GLN A 641 -0.88 35.06 -7.16
C GLN A 641 0.47 35.10 -6.44
N LEU A 642 1.43 34.31 -6.87
CA LEU A 642 2.79 34.29 -6.33
C LEU A 642 3.70 35.32 -7.01
N SER A 643 3.23 36.00 -8.05
CA SER A 643 4.04 36.93 -8.82
C SER A 643 3.88 38.40 -8.42
N TYR A 644 2.95 38.76 -7.52
CA TYR A 644 2.72 40.11 -7.03
C TYR A 644 2.19 40.10 -5.59
N ILE A 645 2.32 41.27 -4.91
CA ILE A 645 1.81 41.48 -3.56
C ILE A 645 0.33 41.85 -3.63
N THR A 646 -0.53 41.00 -3.05
CA THR A 646 -1.98 41.24 -2.97
C THR A 646 -2.35 42.10 -1.78
N GLU A 647 -3.58 42.61 -1.75
CA GLU A 647 -4.12 43.29 -0.56
C GLU A 647 -4.18 42.35 0.65
N GLN A 648 -4.45 41.06 0.41
CA GLN A 648 -4.44 40.06 1.46
C GLN A 648 -3.04 39.86 2.06
N ASP A 649 -2.00 39.86 1.24
CA ASP A 649 -0.62 39.79 1.72
C ASP A 649 -0.29 40.93 2.65
N ARG A 650 -0.69 42.19 2.28
CA ARG A 650 -0.52 43.38 3.12
C ARG A 650 -1.30 43.28 4.42
N TYR A 651 -2.51 42.72 4.36
CA TYR A 651 -3.35 42.51 5.53
C TYR A 651 -2.72 41.51 6.52
N ILE A 652 -2.21 40.38 6.00
CA ILE A 652 -1.44 39.40 6.78
C ILE A 652 -0.18 40.05 7.37
N ALA A 653 0.58 40.79 6.55
CA ALA A 653 1.82 41.43 6.97
C ALA A 653 1.63 42.49 8.07
N LYS A 654 0.46 43.14 8.16
CA LYS A 654 0.11 44.07 9.24
C LYS A 654 -0.23 43.38 10.56
N GLY A 655 -0.52 42.08 10.56
CA GLY A 655 -1.02 41.37 11.73
C GLY A 655 -2.46 41.70 12.10
N ASP A 656 -3.23 42.35 11.23
CA ASP A 656 -4.62 42.77 11.46
C ASP A 656 -5.63 41.64 11.30
N SER A 657 -5.14 40.47 10.94
CA SER A 657 -6.00 39.35 10.64
C SER A 657 -6.03 38.40 11.83
N LEU A 658 -7.17 38.00 12.28
CA LEU A 658 -7.33 36.65 12.69
C LEU A 658 -7.64 36.37 14.14
N ARG A 659 -8.57 35.45 14.33
CA ARG A 659 -9.22 35.20 15.61
C ARG A 659 -8.77 33.90 16.25
N ASN A 660 -8.30 32.92 15.48
CA ASN A 660 -7.65 31.75 16.08
C ASN A 660 -6.15 31.71 15.72
N ASP A 661 -5.40 31.10 16.59
CA ASP A 661 -3.94 31.06 16.48
C ASP A 661 -3.48 30.25 15.27
N ALA A 662 -4.19 29.15 14.93
CA ALA A 662 -3.82 28.31 13.80
C ALA A 662 -4.05 28.97 12.45
N ALA A 663 -5.19 29.64 12.27
CA ALA A 663 -5.47 30.36 11.03
C ALA A 663 -4.49 31.53 10.83
N SER A 664 -4.17 32.27 11.93
CA SER A 664 -3.17 33.32 11.93
C SER A 664 -1.79 32.81 11.56
N TRP A 665 -1.39 31.71 12.17
CA TRP A 665 -0.12 31.04 11.89
C TRP A 665 -0.05 30.59 10.43
N GLY A 666 -1.08 29.86 9.94
CA GLY A 666 -1.13 29.34 8.59
C GLY A 666 -1.03 30.43 7.52
N LEU A 667 -1.70 31.57 7.71
CA LEU A 667 -1.59 32.70 6.79
C LEU A 667 -0.21 33.38 6.81
N ARG A 668 0.38 33.56 7.99
CA ARG A 668 1.76 34.03 8.10
C ARG A 668 2.73 33.07 7.44
N TRP A 669 2.55 31.77 7.65
CA TRP A 669 3.33 30.73 6.98
C TRP A 669 3.20 30.80 5.45
N GLY A 670 1.97 30.88 4.92
CA GLY A 670 1.72 30.98 3.48
C GLY A 670 2.32 32.23 2.85
N LEU A 671 2.25 33.38 3.54
CA LEU A 671 2.91 34.59 3.08
C LEU A 671 4.43 34.47 3.14
N TYR A 672 4.97 33.88 4.21
CA TYR A 672 6.42 33.69 4.34
C TYR A 672 6.94 32.74 3.24
N ASP A 673 6.28 31.61 2.97
CA ASP A 673 6.61 30.70 1.87
C ASP A 673 6.57 31.39 0.51
N LYS A 674 5.55 32.24 0.26
CA LYS A 674 5.46 33.04 -0.96
C LYS A 674 6.66 33.97 -1.13
N LEU A 675 7.01 34.71 -0.10
CA LEU A 675 8.12 35.66 -0.13
C LEU A 675 9.48 34.94 -0.22
N TYR A 676 9.64 33.82 0.46
CA TYR A 676 10.84 33.01 0.40
C TYR A 676 11.10 32.45 -1.02
N ASN A 677 10.07 31.96 -1.69
CA ASN A 677 10.18 31.44 -3.06
C ASN A 677 10.20 32.54 -4.14
N ALA A 678 9.80 33.75 -3.81
CA ALA A 678 9.84 34.89 -4.73
C ALA A 678 10.52 36.13 -4.09
N PRO A 679 11.84 36.10 -3.87
CA PRO A 679 12.56 37.14 -3.12
C PRO A 679 12.42 38.56 -3.70
N SER A 680 12.15 38.66 -5.01
CA SER A 680 11.89 39.98 -5.64
C SER A 680 10.67 40.71 -5.06
N LEU A 681 9.70 39.97 -4.51
CA LEU A 681 8.51 40.54 -3.90
C LEU A 681 8.80 41.23 -2.54
N ILE A 682 9.82 40.77 -1.82
CA ILE A 682 10.16 41.27 -0.50
C ILE A 682 10.40 42.80 -0.54
N THR A 683 11.08 43.26 -1.59
CA THR A 683 11.46 44.70 -1.73
C THR A 683 10.40 45.56 -2.40
N MET A 684 9.32 44.95 -2.93
CA MET A 684 8.28 45.69 -3.63
C MET A 684 7.33 46.45 -2.70
N ASP A 685 7.24 46.04 -1.45
CA ASP A 685 6.32 46.61 -0.48
C ASP A 685 6.98 46.70 0.90
N THR A 686 6.84 47.86 1.57
CA THR A 686 7.50 48.09 2.87
C THR A 686 6.93 47.24 3.99
N LEU A 687 5.63 46.88 3.94
CA LEU A 687 4.99 46.04 4.96
C LEU A 687 5.45 44.59 4.83
N THR A 688 5.49 44.06 3.62
CA THR A 688 5.96 42.71 3.38
C THR A 688 7.46 42.56 3.65
N ASN A 689 8.24 43.59 3.40
CA ASN A 689 9.66 43.62 3.76
C ASN A 689 9.84 43.57 5.30
N ALA A 690 9.12 44.40 6.04
CA ALA A 690 9.18 44.40 7.50
C ALA A 690 8.69 43.07 8.08
N PHE A 691 7.61 42.50 7.55
CA PHE A 691 7.11 41.17 7.89
C PHE A 691 8.15 40.09 7.67
N TYR A 692 8.74 40.04 6.46
CA TYR A 692 9.73 39.01 6.15
C TYR A 692 10.95 39.09 7.05
N ALA A 693 11.47 40.29 7.30
CA ALA A 693 12.62 40.47 8.19
C ALA A 693 12.30 40.02 9.64
N HIS A 694 11.10 40.31 10.12
CA HIS A 694 10.65 39.88 11.46
C HIS A 694 10.52 38.36 11.55
N GLU A 695 9.79 37.75 10.62
CA GLU A 695 9.53 36.31 10.65
C GLU A 695 10.79 35.49 10.38
N ASN A 696 11.66 35.91 9.49
CA ASN A 696 12.92 35.22 9.16
C ASN A 696 13.86 35.12 10.38
N SER A 697 13.81 36.06 11.30
CA SER A 697 14.60 36.01 12.55
C SER A 697 13.83 35.32 13.70
N GLY A 698 12.55 35.10 13.54
CA GLY A 698 11.63 34.51 14.50
C GLY A 698 11.56 32.97 14.46
N ASN A 699 10.72 32.39 15.32
CA ASN A 699 10.50 30.95 15.36
C ASN A 699 9.86 30.43 14.07
N LEU A 700 8.97 31.19 13.42
CA LEU A 700 8.33 30.80 12.18
C LEU A 700 9.38 30.54 11.09
N GLY A 701 10.32 31.46 10.86
CA GLY A 701 11.38 31.29 9.88
C GLY A 701 12.28 30.08 10.17
N LYS A 702 12.64 29.88 11.44
CA LYS A 702 13.44 28.71 11.87
C LYS A 702 12.71 27.40 11.65
N ILE A 703 11.43 27.30 11.99
CA ILE A 703 10.59 26.11 11.75
C ILE A 703 10.45 25.86 10.25
N PHE A 704 10.29 26.94 9.47
CA PHE A 704 10.26 26.85 8.02
C PHE A 704 11.59 26.33 7.45
N GLU A 705 12.72 26.80 7.98
CA GLU A 705 14.06 26.34 7.59
C GLU A 705 14.26 24.85 7.88
N ILE A 706 13.82 24.36 9.04
CA ILE A 706 13.83 22.92 9.34
C ILE A 706 13.01 22.16 8.29
N LYS A 707 11.77 22.59 8.03
CA LYS A 707 10.93 21.98 6.99
C LYS A 707 11.62 21.99 5.63
N TYR A 708 12.20 23.13 5.25
CA TYR A 708 12.90 23.29 3.98
C TYR A 708 14.10 22.34 3.86
N LEU A 709 14.90 22.21 4.92
CA LEU A 709 16.02 21.25 4.96
C LEU A 709 15.54 19.83 4.80
N ILE A 710 14.50 19.41 5.56
CA ILE A 710 13.87 18.09 5.41
C ILE A 710 13.43 17.86 3.96
N GLU A 711 12.74 18.81 3.33
CA GLU A 711 12.25 18.69 1.96
C GLU A 711 13.35 18.65 0.89
N ASN A 712 14.51 19.22 1.21
CA ASN A 712 15.62 19.34 0.26
C ASN A 712 16.75 18.31 0.48
N LEU A 713 16.63 17.40 1.43
CA LEU A 713 17.59 16.29 1.62
C LEU A 713 17.83 15.53 0.31
N LYS A 714 16.78 15.29 -0.46
CA LYS A 714 16.82 14.64 -1.78
C LYS A 714 17.57 15.40 -2.86
N ASN A 715 17.77 16.71 -2.66
CA ASN A 715 18.49 17.58 -3.59
C ASN A 715 20.00 17.66 -3.24
N LEU A 716 20.41 17.01 -2.16
CA LEU A 716 21.83 16.91 -1.83
C LEU A 716 22.59 16.21 -2.97
N PRO A 717 23.77 16.69 -3.34
CA PRO A 717 24.58 16.08 -4.42
C PRO A 717 24.82 14.59 -4.18
N GLU A 718 25.09 14.20 -2.94
CA GLU A 718 25.35 12.81 -2.53
C GLU A 718 24.12 11.92 -2.78
N PHE A 719 22.94 12.39 -2.40
CA PHE A 719 21.67 11.70 -2.68
C PHE A 719 21.41 11.60 -4.18
N THR A 720 21.63 12.67 -4.92
CA THR A 720 21.44 12.70 -6.37
C THR A 720 22.39 11.74 -7.08
N ASN A 721 23.64 11.68 -6.65
CA ASN A 721 24.64 10.74 -7.18
C ASN A 721 24.27 9.29 -6.87
N TYR A 722 23.91 9.00 -5.62
CA TYR A 722 23.45 7.68 -5.21
C TYR A 722 22.23 7.22 -6.02
N ARG A 723 21.24 8.09 -6.17
CA ARG A 723 20.04 7.84 -6.95
C ARG A 723 20.33 7.58 -8.44
N LYS A 724 21.23 8.37 -9.03
CA LYS A 724 21.67 8.14 -10.41
C LYS A 724 22.33 6.78 -10.55
N HIS A 725 23.24 6.46 -9.65
CA HIS A 725 23.92 5.17 -9.64
C HIS A 725 22.95 3.99 -9.50
N HIS A 726 21.93 4.12 -8.67
CA HIS A 726 20.84 3.15 -8.54
C HIS A 726 20.12 2.90 -9.89
N LYS A 727 19.77 3.96 -10.62
CA LYS A 727 19.18 3.85 -11.97
C LYS A 727 20.13 3.22 -12.98
N ASP A 728 21.40 3.55 -12.88
CA ASP A 728 22.42 2.96 -13.74
C ASP A 728 22.55 1.44 -13.47
N ILE A 729 22.45 0.99 -12.21
CA ILE A 729 22.40 -0.44 -11.84
C ILE A 729 21.18 -1.13 -12.45
N ILE A 730 19.98 -0.52 -12.36
CA ILE A 730 18.77 -1.08 -12.98
C ILE A 730 18.96 -1.23 -14.49
N SER A 731 19.45 -0.18 -15.16
CA SER A 731 19.73 -0.22 -16.60
C SER A 731 20.77 -1.30 -16.97
N GLN A 732 21.78 -1.51 -16.11
CA GLN A 732 22.77 -2.55 -16.30
C GLN A 732 22.18 -3.97 -16.14
N LYS A 733 21.25 -4.17 -15.19
CA LYS A 733 20.53 -5.43 -15.07
C LYS A 733 19.65 -5.73 -16.28
N GLU A 734 19.04 -4.71 -16.89
CA GLU A 734 18.30 -4.85 -18.15
C GLU A 734 19.23 -5.22 -19.32
N ALA A 735 20.38 -4.56 -19.43
CA ALA A 735 21.40 -4.89 -20.44
C ALA A 735 21.94 -6.31 -20.26
N LEU A 736 22.04 -6.80 -19.04
CA LEU A 736 22.40 -8.18 -18.73
C LEU A 736 21.38 -9.16 -19.32
N THR A 737 20.08 -8.88 -19.13
CA THR A 737 19.00 -9.69 -19.69
C THR A 737 19.06 -9.75 -21.22
N GLU A 738 19.39 -8.63 -21.89
CA GLU A 738 19.57 -8.59 -23.34
C GLU A 738 20.80 -9.42 -23.78
N ALA A 739 21.88 -9.37 -23.00
CA ALA A 739 23.08 -10.17 -23.26
C ALA A 739 22.81 -11.68 -23.08
N GLU A 740 22.01 -12.08 -22.11
CA GLU A 740 21.55 -13.46 -21.95
C GLU A 740 20.72 -13.92 -23.16
N LEU A 741 19.78 -13.08 -23.63
CA LEU A 741 19.01 -13.35 -24.84
C LEU A 741 19.93 -13.57 -26.06
N LEU A 742 21.00 -12.78 -26.19
CA LEU A 742 21.95 -12.90 -27.28
C LEU A 742 22.69 -14.24 -27.23
N VAL A 743 23.07 -14.72 -26.04
CA VAL A 743 23.67 -16.06 -25.86
C VAL A 743 22.74 -17.15 -26.36
N HIS A 744 21.44 -17.04 -26.05
CA HIS A 744 20.44 -18.03 -26.44
C HIS A 744 20.09 -17.93 -27.93
N ALA A 745 20.04 -16.74 -28.52
CA ALA A 745 19.78 -16.54 -29.94
C ALA A 745 20.96 -16.97 -30.86
N SER A 746 22.12 -17.27 -30.32
CA SER A 746 23.32 -17.56 -31.08
C SER A 746 23.33 -19.02 -31.58
N LEU A 747 23.16 -19.19 -32.91
CA LEU A 747 22.99 -20.49 -33.57
C LEU A 747 24.31 -21.25 -33.81
N THR A 748 25.48 -20.61 -33.67
CA THR A 748 26.78 -21.21 -33.95
C THR A 748 27.66 -21.18 -32.70
N PRO A 749 28.52 -22.18 -32.46
CA PRO A 749 29.40 -22.21 -31.30
C PRO A 749 30.26 -20.93 -31.15
N GLY A 750 30.83 -20.43 -32.24
CA GLY A 750 31.66 -19.21 -32.19
C GLY A 750 30.84 -17.94 -31.88
N ALA A 751 29.60 -17.85 -32.37
CA ALA A 751 28.72 -16.75 -32.02
C ALA A 751 28.29 -16.84 -30.53
N LYS A 752 28.04 -18.05 -30.04
CA LYS A 752 27.71 -18.30 -28.65
C LYS A 752 28.87 -17.94 -27.70
N ASP A 753 30.10 -18.30 -28.08
CA ASP A 753 31.29 -17.94 -27.30
C ASP A 753 31.46 -16.42 -27.22
N THR A 754 31.21 -15.70 -28.32
CA THR A 754 31.27 -14.23 -28.36
C THR A 754 30.17 -13.63 -27.47
N ALA A 755 28.93 -14.12 -27.56
CA ALA A 755 27.80 -13.65 -26.75
C ALA A 755 28.06 -13.93 -25.27
N MET A 756 28.63 -15.08 -24.91
CA MET A 756 29.00 -15.39 -23.53
C MET A 756 30.10 -14.46 -23.00
N GLN A 757 31.04 -14.04 -23.83
CA GLN A 757 32.05 -13.03 -23.43
C GLN A 757 31.39 -11.68 -23.15
N ILE A 758 30.41 -11.28 -23.95
CA ILE A 758 29.63 -10.05 -23.72
C ILE A 758 28.88 -10.17 -22.39
N LEU A 759 28.18 -11.28 -22.17
CA LEU A 759 27.45 -11.53 -20.92
C LEU A 759 28.39 -11.43 -19.68
N ASN A 760 29.55 -12.12 -19.72
CA ASN A 760 30.52 -12.07 -18.64
C ASN A 760 31.09 -10.67 -18.42
N THR A 761 31.21 -9.86 -19.47
CA THR A 761 31.65 -8.46 -19.37
C THR A 761 30.57 -7.62 -18.69
N GLN A 762 29.29 -7.82 -19.02
CA GLN A 762 28.17 -7.11 -18.39
C GLN A 762 28.03 -7.49 -16.90
N ILE A 763 28.25 -8.76 -16.56
CA ILE A 763 28.30 -9.22 -15.16
C ILE A 763 29.40 -8.49 -14.38
N ALA A 764 30.60 -8.45 -14.92
CA ALA A 764 31.73 -7.78 -14.27
C ALA A 764 31.50 -6.25 -14.08
N VAL A 765 30.79 -5.61 -15.02
CA VAL A 765 30.41 -4.21 -14.90
C VAL A 765 29.40 -4.05 -13.76
N LEU A 766 28.38 -4.91 -13.70
CA LEU A 766 27.38 -4.87 -12.63
C LEU A 766 28.01 -5.10 -11.25
N ASP A 767 28.90 -6.08 -11.12
CA ASP A 767 29.63 -6.35 -9.88
C ASP A 767 30.48 -5.13 -9.43
N SER A 768 31.11 -4.44 -10.39
CA SER A 768 31.85 -3.19 -10.09
C SER A 768 30.92 -2.09 -9.59
N MET A 769 29.74 -1.92 -10.22
CA MET A 769 28.75 -0.91 -9.80
C MET A 769 28.16 -1.24 -8.42
N LEU A 770 27.90 -2.48 -8.12
CA LEU A 770 27.42 -2.91 -6.80
C LEU A 770 28.45 -2.64 -5.69
N ASN A 771 29.73 -2.88 -5.97
CA ASN A 771 30.82 -2.55 -5.03
C ASN A 771 30.95 -1.03 -4.79
N GLU A 772 30.68 -0.19 -5.80
CA GLU A 772 30.67 1.27 -5.67
C GLU A 772 29.45 1.76 -4.87
N SER A 773 28.36 1.04 -4.90
CA SER A 773 27.09 1.41 -4.28
C SER A 773 27.22 1.67 -2.77
N GLN A 774 28.02 0.86 -2.07
CA GLN A 774 28.24 1.02 -0.64
C GLN A 774 28.95 2.34 -0.30
N ALA A 775 29.96 2.73 -1.06
CA ALA A 775 30.68 4.00 -0.82
C ALA A 775 29.75 5.21 -1.04
N LEU A 776 28.90 5.15 -2.08
CA LEU A 776 27.92 6.21 -2.33
C LEU A 776 26.81 6.25 -1.25
N ALA A 777 26.42 5.10 -0.71
CA ALA A 777 25.51 5.02 0.41
C ALA A 777 26.10 5.63 1.68
N ASP A 778 27.37 5.36 1.95
CA ASP A 778 28.09 5.93 3.10
C ASP A 778 28.23 7.46 2.99
N ASP A 779 28.53 7.98 1.79
CA ASP A 779 28.61 9.42 1.51
C ASP A 779 27.23 10.07 1.71
N MET A 780 26.16 9.47 1.23
CA MET A 780 24.78 9.93 1.42
C MET A 780 24.41 9.94 2.92
N GLN A 781 24.75 8.88 3.65
CA GLN A 781 24.49 8.79 5.08
C GLN A 781 25.20 9.89 5.88
N LEU A 782 26.44 10.20 5.51
CA LEU A 782 27.22 11.27 6.13
C LEU A 782 26.60 12.65 5.85
N ALA A 783 26.14 12.88 4.61
CA ALA A 783 25.46 14.13 4.25
C ALA A 783 24.14 14.29 5.02
N PHE A 784 23.37 13.22 5.17
CA PHE A 784 22.13 13.23 5.97
C PHE A 784 22.40 13.49 7.45
N SER A 785 23.43 12.87 8.02
CA SER A 785 23.83 13.11 9.42
C SER A 785 24.26 14.55 9.65
N THR A 786 24.91 15.16 8.67
CA THR A 786 25.28 16.59 8.70
C THR A 786 24.06 17.49 8.69
N ALA A 787 23.11 17.23 7.78
CA ALA A 787 21.84 17.98 7.71
C ALA A 787 20.99 17.77 8.97
N GLN A 788 20.99 16.57 9.54
CA GLN A 788 20.32 16.28 10.82
C GLN A 788 20.87 17.13 11.97
N ALA A 789 22.19 17.23 12.07
CA ALA A 789 22.84 18.06 13.09
C ALA A 789 22.51 19.55 12.92
N GLU A 790 22.44 20.03 11.67
CA GLU A 790 22.03 21.42 11.37
C GLU A 790 20.59 21.66 11.80
N MET A 791 19.65 20.82 11.41
CA MET A 791 18.23 20.91 11.81
C MET A 791 18.06 20.88 13.33
N GLN A 792 18.77 20.00 14.03
CA GLN A 792 18.76 19.95 15.49
C GLN A 792 19.27 21.25 16.12
N SER A 793 20.34 21.84 15.60
CA SER A 793 20.85 23.13 16.04
C SER A 793 19.84 24.27 15.88
N ILE A 794 19.15 24.30 14.74
CA ILE A 794 18.09 25.28 14.49
C ILE A 794 16.94 25.08 15.49
N ARG A 795 16.50 23.85 15.71
CA ARG A 795 15.45 23.49 16.66
C ARG A 795 15.78 23.94 18.09
N GLU A 796 17.02 23.71 18.55
CA GLU A 796 17.50 24.14 19.87
C GLU A 796 17.57 25.66 20.04
N SER A 797 17.64 26.39 18.93
CA SER A 797 17.63 27.87 18.93
C SER A 797 16.23 28.48 19.09
N LEU A 798 15.15 27.67 19.04
CA LEU A 798 13.77 28.12 19.25
C LEU A 798 13.61 28.61 20.68
N SER A 799 12.91 29.72 20.89
CA SER A 799 12.72 30.31 22.20
C SER A 799 11.36 31.01 22.33
N ASN A 800 10.83 31.05 23.55
CA ASN A 800 9.52 31.67 23.84
C ASN A 800 8.39 31.17 22.92
N MET A 801 8.35 29.88 22.65
CA MET A 801 7.43 29.24 21.71
C MET A 801 5.98 29.31 22.21
N ASN A 802 5.06 29.71 21.33
CA ASN A 802 3.63 29.47 21.53
C ASN A 802 3.27 28.00 21.33
N GLN A 803 1.99 27.64 21.55
CA GLN A 803 1.54 26.25 21.48
C GLN A 803 1.79 25.61 20.11
N ILE A 804 1.57 26.33 19.03
CA ILE A 804 1.77 25.82 17.66
C ILE A 804 3.25 25.57 17.39
N GLU A 805 4.10 26.50 17.79
CA GLU A 805 5.56 26.37 17.67
C GLU A 805 6.11 25.21 18.52
N GLN A 806 5.55 25.02 19.73
CA GLN A 806 5.88 23.87 20.58
C GLN A 806 5.50 22.54 19.90
N ASN A 807 4.31 22.48 19.30
CA ASN A 807 3.85 21.30 18.59
C ASN A 807 4.78 20.98 17.40
N TYR A 808 5.18 21.97 16.61
CA TYR A 808 6.17 21.76 15.54
C TYR A 808 7.52 21.30 16.09
N SER A 809 7.99 21.89 17.19
CA SER A 809 9.27 21.50 17.82
C SER A 809 9.23 20.03 18.28
N ILE A 810 8.10 19.56 18.81
CA ILE A 810 7.92 18.16 19.22
C ILE A 810 7.93 17.24 17.99
N VAL A 811 7.06 17.51 17.02
CA VAL A 811 6.89 16.64 15.86
C VAL A 811 8.14 16.61 14.99
N TYR A 812 8.73 17.76 14.70
CA TYR A 812 9.98 17.81 13.93
C TYR A 812 11.18 17.26 14.71
N GLY A 813 11.18 17.39 16.04
CA GLY A 813 12.18 16.72 16.88
C GLY A 813 12.18 15.22 16.65
N ILE A 814 11.03 14.58 16.74
CA ILE A 814 10.89 13.14 16.47
C ILE A 814 11.29 12.79 15.03
N VAL A 815 10.85 13.57 14.04
CA VAL A 815 11.24 13.34 12.64
C VAL A 815 12.76 13.46 12.43
N ILE A 816 13.39 14.47 13.05
CA ILE A 816 14.85 14.69 12.97
C ILE A 816 15.59 13.55 13.65
N ASP A 817 15.17 13.14 14.85
CA ASP A 817 15.86 12.11 15.63
C ASP A 817 15.85 10.75 14.88
N HIS A 818 14.77 10.46 14.13
CA HIS A 818 14.60 9.22 13.36
C HIS A 818 14.90 9.34 11.86
N LEU A 819 15.54 10.44 11.42
CA LEU A 819 15.80 10.69 9.99
C LEU A 819 16.68 9.63 9.34
N ASN A 820 17.62 9.07 10.12
CA ASN A 820 18.59 8.07 9.70
C ASN A 820 18.22 6.65 10.16
N ASP A 821 17.11 6.48 10.85
CA ASP A 821 16.73 5.18 11.36
C ASP A 821 16.29 4.25 10.22
N THR A 822 16.77 3.04 10.31
CA THR A 822 16.44 1.98 9.37
C THR A 822 15.02 1.44 9.58
N GLU A 823 14.56 1.43 10.83
CA GLU A 823 13.17 1.17 11.21
C GLU A 823 12.64 2.38 11.97
N PHE A 824 11.54 2.95 11.49
CA PHE A 824 10.85 4.01 12.21
C PHE A 824 10.08 3.39 13.38
N SER A 825 10.77 3.24 14.50
CA SER A 825 10.19 2.75 15.76
C SER A 825 10.29 3.83 16.84
N LEU A 826 9.17 4.19 17.43
CA LEU A 826 9.13 5.20 18.46
C LEU A 826 9.26 4.58 19.86
N SER A 827 9.99 5.26 20.73
CA SER A 827 9.92 5.02 22.18
C SER A 827 8.53 5.37 22.72
N GLN A 828 8.19 4.85 23.90
CA GLN A 828 6.92 5.18 24.55
C GLN A 828 6.77 6.69 24.81
N ASN A 829 7.86 7.39 25.18
CA ASN A 829 7.84 8.83 25.43
C ASN A 829 7.56 9.64 24.15
N GLU A 830 8.10 9.23 23.01
CA GLU A 830 7.84 9.86 21.71
C GLU A 830 6.41 9.60 21.27
N THR A 831 5.94 8.37 21.43
CA THR A 831 4.55 8.02 21.17
C THR A 831 3.59 8.85 22.01
N ASP A 832 3.84 9.00 23.31
CA ASP A 832 3.02 9.83 24.22
C ASP A 832 3.08 11.31 23.81
N SER A 833 4.25 11.79 23.36
CA SER A 833 4.42 13.16 22.86
C SER A 833 3.65 13.41 21.56
N LEU A 834 3.63 12.43 20.66
CA LEU A 834 2.82 12.51 19.45
C LEU A 834 1.32 12.49 19.77
N TYR A 835 0.87 11.65 20.72
CA TYR A 835 -0.52 11.65 21.17
C TYR A 835 -0.90 13.00 21.79
N TYR A 836 -0.03 13.58 22.62
CA TYR A 836 -0.27 14.91 23.19
C TYR A 836 -0.51 15.97 22.13
N VAL A 837 0.22 15.93 21.01
CA VAL A 837 -0.01 16.86 19.89
C VAL A 837 -1.23 16.45 19.06
N ALA A 838 -1.39 15.16 18.77
CA ALA A 838 -2.45 14.64 17.90
C ALA A 838 -3.86 14.82 18.47
N GLU A 839 -4.01 14.76 19.80
CA GLU A 839 -5.28 14.96 20.51
C GLU A 839 -5.72 16.43 20.58
N GLN A 840 -4.80 17.36 20.28
CA GLN A 840 -5.18 18.76 20.19
C GLN A 840 -6.08 19.03 18.99
N CYS A 841 -6.90 20.03 19.15
CA CYS A 841 -7.68 20.54 18.05
C CYS A 841 -6.81 21.28 17.04
N TYR A 842 -7.06 21.08 15.73
CA TYR A 842 -6.34 21.79 14.68
C TYR A 842 -6.36 23.31 14.86
N GLY A 843 -7.53 23.89 15.21
CA GLY A 843 -7.71 25.33 15.35
C GLY A 843 -6.83 25.99 16.42
N THR A 844 -6.34 25.23 17.40
CA THR A 844 -5.43 25.69 18.47
C THR A 844 -4.02 25.17 18.31
N GLY A 845 -3.88 23.94 17.83
CA GLY A 845 -2.59 23.26 17.73
C GLY A 845 -1.88 23.43 16.40
N GLY A 846 -2.58 23.91 15.36
CA GLY A 846 -2.02 24.14 14.04
C GLY A 846 -1.77 22.86 13.23
N ARG A 847 -1.09 22.99 12.09
CA ARG A 847 -0.83 21.91 11.14
C ARG A 847 0.03 20.77 11.74
N ALA A 848 0.86 21.05 12.74
CA ALA A 848 1.63 20.01 13.43
C ALA A 848 0.76 18.92 14.07
N VAL A 849 -0.52 19.23 14.39
CA VAL A 849 -1.50 18.24 14.85
C VAL A 849 -1.76 17.18 13.77
N LEU A 850 -1.91 17.59 12.52
CA LEU A 850 -2.06 16.63 11.41
C LEU A 850 -0.79 15.82 11.18
N ASP A 851 0.36 16.45 11.34
CA ASP A 851 1.65 15.78 11.19
C ASP A 851 1.81 14.69 12.25
N ALA A 852 1.45 14.95 13.50
CA ALA A 852 1.45 13.97 14.58
C ALA A 852 0.45 12.82 14.32
N ARG A 853 -0.76 13.13 13.89
CA ARG A 853 -1.79 12.13 13.52
C ARG A 853 -1.32 11.24 12.38
N HIS A 854 -0.64 11.80 11.38
CA HIS A 854 -0.09 11.04 10.27
C HIS A 854 1.02 10.09 10.73
N LEU A 855 1.93 10.53 11.60
CA LEU A 855 2.97 9.68 12.15
C LEU A 855 2.37 8.51 12.95
N LEU A 856 1.37 8.76 13.80
CA LEU A 856 0.67 7.71 14.55
C LEU A 856 -0.06 6.74 13.61
N ARG A 857 -0.70 7.24 12.55
CA ARG A 857 -1.39 6.39 11.57
C ARG A 857 -0.44 5.44 10.84
N ILE A 858 0.75 5.90 10.48
CA ILE A 858 1.78 5.07 9.83
C ILE A 858 2.23 3.93 10.75
N LEU A 859 2.27 4.18 12.04
CA LEU A 859 2.61 3.18 13.06
C LEU A 859 1.44 2.23 13.39
N GLY A 860 0.29 2.37 12.70
CA GLY A 860 -0.91 1.61 13.01
C GLY A 860 -1.58 1.99 14.33
N LEU A 861 -1.21 3.14 14.92
CA LEU A 861 -1.69 3.67 16.19
C LEU A 861 -2.83 4.70 15.96
N GLU A 862 -3.71 4.44 15.03
CA GLU A 862 -4.79 5.37 14.66
C GLU A 862 -5.83 5.50 15.78
N ALA A 863 -6.16 6.76 16.15
CA ALA A 863 -7.28 7.11 17.00
C ALA A 863 -8.29 7.99 16.25
N SER A 864 -9.54 8.03 16.69
CA SER A 864 -10.49 9.02 16.20
C SER A 864 -10.23 10.34 16.90
N TYR A 865 -10.07 11.40 16.14
CA TYR A 865 -9.81 12.75 16.67
C TYR A 865 -11.04 13.63 16.43
N ASP A 866 -11.39 14.42 17.45
CA ASP A 866 -12.45 15.42 17.37
C ASP A 866 -11.83 16.79 17.03
N ASP A 867 -12.18 17.31 15.88
CA ASP A 867 -11.76 18.67 15.45
C ASP A 867 -12.81 19.75 15.71
N ASP A 868 -13.96 19.41 16.29
CA ASP A 868 -15.02 20.35 16.65
C ASP A 868 -14.71 21.15 17.92
N CYS A 869 -13.53 21.75 17.95
CA CYS A 869 -13.07 22.52 19.10
C CYS A 869 -13.75 23.87 19.35
N PHE A 870 -14.64 24.27 18.48
CA PHE A 870 -15.32 25.57 18.55
C PHE A 870 -16.84 25.45 18.69
N ILE A 871 -17.30 24.47 19.47
CA ILE A 871 -18.72 24.45 19.84
C ILE A 871 -18.98 25.55 20.87
N GLU A 872 -19.12 26.80 20.42
CA GLU A 872 -19.99 27.71 21.19
C GLU A 872 -21.44 27.23 21.08
N PRO A 873 -22.24 27.35 22.15
CA PRO A 873 -23.65 26.94 22.07
C PRO A 873 -24.35 27.69 20.96
N ARG A 874 -24.83 26.95 19.97
CA ARG A 874 -25.53 27.45 18.77
C ARG A 874 -26.72 28.30 19.22
N GLY A 875 -26.56 29.60 19.23
CA GLY A 875 -27.67 30.55 19.39
C GLY A 875 -28.40 30.74 18.07
N GLY A 876 -29.57 30.06 17.91
CA GLY A 876 -30.64 30.50 17.01
C GLY A 876 -30.43 30.29 15.52
N GLY A 877 -30.15 29.09 15.05
CA GLY A 877 -30.39 28.62 13.69
C GLY A 877 -31.39 27.45 13.75
N ARG A 878 -32.22 27.26 12.73
CA ARG A 878 -33.19 26.18 12.65
C ARG A 878 -32.59 24.90 13.17
N GLN A 879 -33.10 24.44 14.33
CA GLN A 879 -33.00 23.09 14.78
C GLN A 879 -33.56 22.19 13.66
N TYR A 880 -32.70 21.55 12.88
CA TYR A 880 -33.06 20.21 12.47
C TYR A 880 -33.10 19.43 13.76
N ASP A 881 -34.20 18.80 14.07
CA ASP A 881 -34.28 17.78 15.11
C ASP A 881 -33.28 16.66 14.66
N GLU A 882 -32.01 16.81 15.05
CA GLU A 882 -31.18 15.66 15.25
C GLU A 882 -31.93 14.86 16.33
N GLU A 883 -32.55 13.75 15.94
CA GLU A 883 -32.79 12.71 16.92
C GLU A 883 -31.46 12.54 17.66
N PRO A 884 -31.45 12.60 18.99
CA PRO A 884 -30.21 12.49 19.76
C PRO A 884 -29.52 11.24 19.26
N SER A 885 -28.32 11.38 18.66
CA SER A 885 -27.45 10.25 18.39
C SER A 885 -27.07 9.71 19.76
N THR A 886 -27.80 8.73 20.22
CA THR A 886 -27.51 7.94 21.41
C THR A 886 -26.39 6.98 21.06
N SER A 887 -25.22 7.50 20.65
CA SER A 887 -24.05 6.68 20.47
C SER A 887 -23.51 6.35 21.86
N ILE A 888 -23.46 5.07 22.17
CA ILE A 888 -22.77 4.55 23.35
C ILE A 888 -21.29 4.95 23.21
N ASP A 889 -20.86 5.95 23.95
CA ASP A 889 -19.48 6.43 23.92
C ASP A 889 -18.73 5.93 25.19
N ILE A 890 -17.75 5.08 24.96
CA ILE A 890 -16.91 4.52 26.01
C ILE A 890 -15.44 4.82 25.71
N ILE A 891 -14.77 5.44 26.67
CA ILE A 891 -13.31 5.59 26.66
C ILE A 891 -12.72 4.45 27.49
N TYR A 892 -11.73 3.74 26.95
CA TYR A 892 -11.12 2.61 27.66
C TYR A 892 -9.64 2.47 27.28
N THR A 893 -8.88 1.79 28.16
CA THR A 893 -7.46 1.50 27.89
C THR A 893 -7.34 0.52 26.72
N ASN A 894 -6.59 0.92 25.69
CA ASN A 894 -6.31 0.10 24.53
C ASN A 894 -4.95 0.52 23.91
N PRO A 895 -3.95 -0.33 23.85
CA PRO A 895 -3.90 -1.74 24.32
C PRO A 895 -4.08 -1.93 25.83
N ALA A 896 -4.60 -3.07 26.23
CA ALA A 896 -4.77 -3.47 27.62
C ALA A 896 -4.05 -4.79 27.91
N SER A 897 -3.47 -4.94 29.10
CA SER A 897 -2.76 -6.17 29.48
C SER A 897 -3.62 -7.11 30.33
N ARG A 898 -4.08 -6.70 31.50
CA ARG A 898 -4.87 -7.54 32.42
C ARG A 898 -6.21 -6.92 32.74
N LEU A 899 -6.26 -5.61 32.79
CA LEU A 899 -7.44 -4.85 33.17
C LEU A 899 -7.72 -3.80 32.13
N VAL A 900 -8.96 -3.70 31.68
CA VAL A 900 -9.45 -2.61 30.87
C VAL A 900 -10.04 -1.56 31.78
N LYS A 901 -9.42 -0.39 31.90
CA LYS A 901 -10.00 0.77 32.58
C LYS A 901 -10.92 1.48 31.59
N TYR A 902 -12.11 1.82 32.03
CA TYR A 902 -13.11 2.45 31.15
C TYR A 902 -13.76 3.67 31.83
N GLN A 903 -14.24 4.56 30.96
CA GLN A 903 -15.11 5.67 31.35
C GLN A 903 -16.20 5.82 30.28
N ILE A 904 -17.46 5.73 30.72
CA ILE A 904 -18.62 5.91 29.85
C ILE A 904 -19.00 7.39 29.86
N LYS A 905 -19.18 7.99 28.68
CA LYS A 905 -19.69 9.35 28.54
C LYS A 905 -21.23 9.31 28.50
N GLY A 906 -21.89 10.09 29.32
CA GLY A 906 -23.35 10.18 29.42
C GLY A 906 -23.93 9.56 30.71
N GLU A 907 -25.21 9.89 30.99
CA GLU A 907 -25.98 9.27 32.09
C GLU A 907 -26.80 8.10 31.51
N TYR A 908 -26.50 6.89 32.00
CA TYR A 908 -27.27 5.71 31.63
C TYR A 908 -28.30 5.37 32.69
N THR A 909 -29.51 5.10 32.27
CA THR A 909 -30.63 4.71 33.11
C THR A 909 -30.50 3.28 33.64
N ASP A 910 -31.11 2.97 34.74
CA ASP A 910 -31.16 1.78 35.59
C ASP A 910 -30.96 0.34 35.02
N GLY A 911 -29.99 0.10 34.16
CA GLY A 911 -29.75 -1.25 33.63
C GLY A 911 -28.28 -1.64 33.40
N GLY A 912 -27.36 -0.67 33.43
CA GLY A 912 -25.95 -0.90 33.12
C GLY A 912 -25.69 -1.11 31.60
N MET A 913 -24.39 -1.20 31.26
CA MET A 913 -23.91 -1.49 29.89
C MET A 913 -23.37 -2.92 29.88
N GLU A 914 -23.90 -3.77 29.01
CA GLU A 914 -23.34 -5.10 28.75
C GLU A 914 -22.17 -4.97 27.77
N ILE A 915 -21.01 -5.49 28.16
CA ILE A 915 -19.84 -5.64 27.32
C ILE A 915 -19.73 -7.10 26.89
N ILE A 916 -19.61 -7.35 25.60
CA ILE A 916 -19.36 -8.67 25.02
C ILE A 916 -18.04 -8.60 24.27
N ILE A 917 -17.10 -9.49 24.62
CA ILE A 917 -15.78 -9.58 23.96
C ILE A 917 -15.82 -10.75 23.00
N ILE A 918 -15.52 -10.44 21.73
CA ILE A 918 -15.57 -11.41 20.63
C ILE A 918 -14.17 -11.51 20.01
N ASN A 919 -13.69 -12.74 19.80
CA ASN A 919 -12.43 -12.98 19.11
C ASN A 919 -12.57 -12.84 17.59
N LEU A 920 -11.47 -12.88 16.84
CA LEU A 920 -11.45 -12.76 15.37
C LEU A 920 -12.22 -13.87 14.63
N THR A 921 -12.49 -15.00 15.30
CA THR A 921 -13.30 -16.09 14.71
C THR A 921 -14.79 -15.95 14.99
N GLY A 922 -15.22 -14.82 15.60
CA GLY A 922 -16.63 -14.55 15.90
C GLY A 922 -17.17 -15.20 17.19
N ASN A 923 -16.32 -15.83 17.98
CA ASN A 923 -16.73 -16.46 19.22
C ASN A 923 -16.72 -15.47 20.38
N VAL A 924 -17.74 -15.51 21.22
CA VAL A 924 -17.79 -14.75 22.46
C VAL A 924 -16.81 -15.38 23.46
N VAL A 925 -15.82 -14.61 23.90
CA VAL A 925 -14.76 -15.04 24.81
C VAL A 925 -14.84 -14.37 26.18
N GLY A 926 -15.71 -13.36 26.34
CA GLY A 926 -15.96 -12.71 27.62
C GLY A 926 -17.28 -11.91 27.60
N ARG A 927 -17.85 -11.70 28.79
CA ARG A 927 -19.02 -10.84 29.04
C ARG A 927 -18.89 -10.17 30.37
N GLU A 928 -19.15 -8.85 30.40
CA GLU A 928 -19.13 -8.03 31.59
C GLU A 928 -20.33 -7.09 31.62
N LEU A 929 -20.88 -6.83 32.80
CA LEU A 929 -21.93 -5.85 33.00
C LEU A 929 -21.39 -4.64 33.77
N LEU A 930 -21.25 -3.53 33.11
CA LEU A 930 -20.75 -2.29 33.67
C LEU A 930 -21.94 -1.52 34.32
N THR A 931 -21.93 -1.41 35.65
CA THR A 931 -22.98 -0.72 36.42
C THR A 931 -22.57 0.68 36.89
N LYS A 932 -21.34 1.11 36.57
CA LYS A 932 -20.78 2.43 36.92
C LYS A 932 -20.24 3.12 35.68
N ASN A 933 -20.30 4.44 35.66
CA ASN A 933 -19.78 5.22 34.53
C ASN A 933 -18.25 5.21 34.44
N LYS A 934 -17.54 4.72 35.46
CA LYS A 934 -16.09 4.56 35.44
C LYS A 934 -15.69 3.37 36.29
N GLY A 935 -14.76 2.57 35.81
CA GLY A 935 -14.29 1.38 36.52
C GLY A 935 -13.21 0.63 35.74
N GLU A 936 -13.06 -0.62 36.07
CA GLU A 936 -12.17 -1.55 35.38
C GLU A 936 -12.79 -2.94 35.34
N PHE A 937 -12.49 -3.73 34.30
CA PHE A 937 -12.87 -5.12 34.18
C PHE A 937 -11.67 -5.99 33.76
N ASP A 938 -11.72 -7.26 34.18
CA ASP A 938 -10.60 -8.19 34.02
C ASP A 938 -10.63 -8.92 32.68
N ILE A 939 -9.50 -8.89 31.96
CA ILE A 939 -9.27 -9.59 30.68
C ILE A 939 -8.10 -10.57 30.81
N SER A 940 -7.62 -10.90 32.00
CA SER A 940 -6.46 -11.78 32.20
C SER A 940 -6.63 -13.20 31.66
N SER A 941 -7.86 -13.60 31.35
CA SER A 941 -8.17 -14.88 30.71
C SER A 941 -8.02 -14.90 29.21
N LEU A 942 -7.82 -13.72 28.57
CA LEU A 942 -7.68 -13.59 27.13
C LEU A 942 -6.19 -13.72 26.75
N SER A 943 -5.88 -14.34 25.64
CA SER A 943 -4.52 -14.34 25.09
C SER A 943 -4.19 -12.99 24.42
N SER A 944 -2.90 -12.67 24.25
CA SER A 944 -2.51 -11.50 23.44
C SER A 944 -3.12 -11.60 22.06
N GLY A 945 -3.75 -10.52 21.58
CA GLY A 945 -4.45 -10.53 20.31
C GLY A 945 -5.47 -9.41 20.17
N LEU A 946 -6.13 -9.41 19.02
CA LEU A 946 -7.18 -8.47 18.67
C LEU A 946 -8.55 -9.06 18.99
N TYR A 947 -9.41 -8.26 19.62
CA TYR A 947 -10.78 -8.60 19.97
C TYR A 947 -11.74 -7.49 19.57
N MET A 948 -13.00 -7.82 19.39
CA MET A 948 -14.08 -6.88 19.22
C MET A 948 -14.83 -6.73 20.54
N LEU A 949 -14.96 -5.51 21.03
CA LEU A 949 -15.71 -5.15 22.23
C LEU A 949 -17.09 -4.63 21.79
N VAL A 950 -18.12 -5.37 22.03
CA VAL A 950 -19.51 -4.99 21.72
C VAL A 950 -20.15 -4.46 22.98
N CYS A 951 -20.49 -3.16 22.97
CA CYS A 951 -21.13 -2.46 24.06
C CYS A 951 -22.63 -2.39 23.80
N ARG A 952 -23.47 -2.83 24.74
CA ARG A 952 -24.91 -2.85 24.57
C ARG A 952 -25.61 -2.17 25.74
N VAL A 953 -26.52 -1.23 25.41
CA VAL A 953 -27.40 -0.56 26.37
C VAL A 953 -28.83 -0.63 25.84
N GLY A 954 -29.66 -1.46 26.43
CA GLY A 954 -31.01 -1.69 25.95
C GLY A 954 -31.03 -2.24 24.52
N LYS A 955 -31.50 -1.44 23.55
CA LYS A 955 -31.52 -1.80 22.11
C LYS A 955 -30.32 -1.24 21.32
N GLU A 956 -29.54 -0.38 21.93
CA GLU A 956 -28.40 0.26 21.29
C GLU A 956 -27.17 -0.62 21.38
N ILE A 957 -26.37 -0.65 20.32
CA ILE A 957 -25.15 -1.45 20.21
C ILE A 957 -24.08 -0.58 19.58
N ALA A 958 -22.93 -0.51 20.25
CA ALA A 958 -21.70 0.05 19.68
C ALA A 958 -20.59 -1.01 19.67
N THR A 959 -19.71 -0.94 18.71
CA THR A 959 -18.58 -1.88 18.57
C THR A 959 -17.26 -1.15 18.57
N HIS A 960 -16.30 -1.65 19.33
CA HIS A 960 -14.97 -1.07 19.48
C HIS A 960 -13.92 -2.17 19.34
N LYS A 961 -12.69 -1.77 19.05
CA LYS A 961 -11.54 -2.68 18.90
C LYS A 961 -10.75 -2.75 20.20
N LEU A 962 -10.58 -3.94 20.77
CA LEU A 962 -9.75 -4.17 21.96
C LEU A 962 -8.48 -4.95 21.57
N VAL A 963 -7.33 -4.36 21.83
CA VAL A 963 -6.01 -5.01 21.69
C VAL A 963 -5.57 -5.48 23.08
N VAL A 964 -5.35 -6.79 23.23
CA VAL A 964 -4.81 -7.39 24.46
C VAL A 964 -3.34 -7.68 24.21
N GLN A 965 -2.48 -7.12 25.06
CA GLN A 965 -1.03 -7.25 24.94
C GLN A 965 -0.42 -7.54 26.32
N TYR A 966 0.25 -8.68 26.48
CA TYR A 966 0.94 -9.10 27.69
C TYR A 966 2.44 -8.93 27.54
#